data_ef840bdfacbd13bfbc86e1dfd926438e
#
_entry.id   ef840bdfacbd13bfbc86e1dfd926438e
#
_cell.length_a   1.000
_cell.length_b   1.000
_cell.length_c   1.000
_cell.angle_alpha   90.00
_cell.angle_beta   90.00
_cell.angle_gamma   90.00
#
_symmetry.space_group_name_H-M   'P 1'
#
loop_
_entity.id
_entity.type
_entity.pdbx_description
1 polymer ?
#
loop_
_entity_poly.entity_id
_entity_poly.type
_entity_poly.pdbx_seq_one_letter_code
_entity_poly.pdbx_strand_id
1 'polypeptide(L)'
;MKRTFQPSINAATQELSAEGLKGMMEHPTNNMLIDEYRRMKRQMSEAEARQMVDETVKAVKQTDDYKHWEAAELRKDERRKKKRMPASDLKRVQLYIGQKKSSLPAIIPTATYFTESKDRFGRIGMWRVQQSVCLSGLAVLDADHVPNPEQRIVEWMKREDFKELGIVWIFITPSGEGIKVVFKARLEWGNLQDNAYTMAERLGVLDYADGQTKNADHAHFIPKATDVKYIDWQELFNYENPAYEARYGEAYRCGESEPTMPRWQELERQRKETRKLTPETVHAQVDVASQNAQATSTATLSEREEAIVRVLDEHYGEKLAEGRRHETWLRQTAPWLLLLADNNAQKALAMGRRLSYVKNWTDQTPDELENCIATVQKRPLLRRRPKELEELLQKAGIDKDLPQPELYSGVDPMADLPFDRWCDEIASFFDVYPCLREVCQPHPRRLWPFLLFASAAMMGTCMTLTFYRFYVDNSKRYRLNYIILGVGDPTSGKGTLDRLQELLLAPVIDADKLADDATNSWKEMKGNAADNKDTRPRDKIYNRMFGPRSSNTEFIRSMINNKVMVDGEEMNLHLVTVDTEKDNSINMSKSGGWQNRDIMALKAFHNEFDSQHYSNNQSVSGRFRVYWNQIETCTPPTLKRLVNERNFNSGLDTRMATIPMGKPDFDMMPLVSKEDEFLKTANETLRQWSYKLDQRRGELPVWPLVEHVHKWCDERRAIAKFNDEDLADWLLIKRCPYYGINVCAPYIDMRHWQEREQTGTYVIDDTDRALSDLVLDIQYRTQLHWFYDLHRLYYDNQLREAAQQRRRTNKFIECFRQLPEEFTTEKFAQVFGYANNRAGQKTLERLLGDKVIERTKRGNYRKLESELS
;
A
#
# COMPACT_ATOMS: atom_id res chain seq x y z
N MET A 1 -8.66 -27.62 35.11
CA MET A 1 -7.95 -26.49 34.45
C MET A 1 -8.94 -25.44 34.01
N LYS A 2 -8.49 -24.28 33.54
CA LYS A 2 -9.33 -23.16 33.14
C LYS A 2 -9.08 -22.81 31.69
N ARG A 3 -10.05 -22.25 31.00
CA ARG A 3 -9.93 -21.76 29.62
C ARG A 3 -10.07 -20.25 29.58
N THR A 4 -9.58 -19.65 28.53
CA THR A 4 -9.65 -18.20 28.32
C THR A 4 -10.99 -17.78 27.75
N PHE A 5 -11.62 -16.78 28.35
CA PHE A 5 -12.88 -16.20 27.88
C PHE A 5 -12.89 -14.68 28.01
N GLN A 6 -13.88 -14.05 27.40
CA GLN A 6 -14.18 -12.61 27.55
C GLN A 6 -15.64 -12.43 27.99
N PRO A 7 -15.92 -11.67 29.05
CA PRO A 7 -17.28 -11.33 29.46
C PRO A 7 -18.08 -10.56 28.40
N SER A 8 -17.37 -9.82 27.56
CA SER A 8 -17.87 -9.21 26.31
C SER A 8 -16.69 -8.99 25.39
N ILE A 9 -16.94 -8.80 24.09
CA ILE A 9 -15.88 -8.72 23.07
C ILE A 9 -14.86 -7.57 23.28
N ASN A 10 -15.19 -6.59 24.11
CA ASN A 10 -14.35 -5.45 24.45
C ASN A 10 -13.74 -5.51 25.87
N ALA A 11 -13.93 -6.60 26.61
CA ALA A 11 -13.35 -6.80 27.93
C ALA A 11 -11.96 -7.46 27.85
N ALA A 12 -11.17 -7.32 28.91
CA ALA A 12 -9.95 -8.13 29.06
C ALA A 12 -10.32 -9.60 29.21
N THR A 13 -9.40 -10.49 28.81
CA THR A 13 -9.57 -11.94 28.95
C THR A 13 -9.49 -12.34 30.42
N GLN A 14 -10.24 -13.37 30.77
CA GLN A 14 -10.33 -13.95 32.10
C GLN A 14 -10.26 -15.48 32.01
N GLU A 15 -10.04 -16.13 33.13
CA GLU A 15 -10.09 -17.59 33.22
C GLU A 15 -11.51 -18.06 33.48
N LEU A 16 -11.92 -19.12 32.80
CA LEU A 16 -13.24 -19.76 32.91
C LEU A 16 -13.10 -21.22 33.28
N SER A 17 -13.79 -21.63 34.33
CA SER A 17 -13.92 -23.07 34.71
C SER A 17 -15.04 -23.74 33.92
N ALA A 18 -15.08 -25.08 33.96
CA ALA A 18 -16.17 -25.88 33.36
C ALA A 18 -17.54 -25.53 33.94
N GLU A 19 -17.62 -25.34 35.27
CA GLU A 19 -18.84 -24.88 35.95
C GLU A 19 -19.22 -23.46 35.54
N GLY A 20 -18.27 -22.58 35.40
CA GLY A 20 -18.48 -21.22 34.90
C GLY A 20 -19.05 -21.22 33.48
N LEU A 21 -18.51 -22.04 32.57
CA LEU A 21 -19.03 -22.17 31.21
C LEU A 21 -20.46 -22.71 31.21
N LYS A 22 -20.74 -23.76 32.00
CA LYS A 22 -22.09 -24.29 32.16
C LYS A 22 -23.08 -23.24 32.68
N GLY A 23 -22.69 -22.51 33.73
CA GLY A 23 -23.50 -21.42 34.27
C GLY A 23 -23.79 -20.31 33.24
N MET A 24 -22.84 -19.97 32.36
CA MET A 24 -23.07 -19.02 31.29
C MET A 24 -24.01 -19.51 30.19
N MET A 25 -23.95 -20.80 29.82
CA MET A 25 -24.87 -21.42 28.87
C MET A 25 -26.31 -21.49 29.38
N GLU A 26 -26.48 -21.61 30.70
CA GLU A 26 -27.79 -21.68 31.38
C GLU A 26 -28.29 -20.29 31.84
N HIS A 27 -27.45 -19.22 31.74
CA HIS A 27 -27.78 -17.91 32.28
C HIS A 27 -28.97 -17.27 31.54
N PRO A 28 -30.06 -16.89 32.27
CA PRO A 28 -31.28 -16.39 31.64
C PRO A 28 -31.07 -15.18 30.73
N THR A 29 -30.23 -14.23 31.16
CA THR A 29 -29.93 -13.01 30.35
C THR A 29 -29.22 -13.33 29.05
N ASN A 30 -28.22 -14.24 29.06
CA ASN A 30 -27.53 -14.66 27.84
C ASN A 30 -28.50 -15.36 26.89
N ASN A 31 -29.34 -16.23 27.41
CA ASN A 31 -30.35 -16.95 26.62
C ASN A 31 -31.36 -15.99 25.99
N MET A 32 -31.83 -15.01 26.76
CA MET A 32 -32.73 -13.98 26.26
C MET A 32 -32.07 -13.14 25.11
N LEU A 33 -30.81 -12.76 25.28
CA LEU A 33 -30.08 -12.00 24.25
C LEU A 33 -29.89 -12.83 22.95
N ILE A 34 -29.63 -14.14 23.08
CA ILE A 34 -29.51 -15.06 21.92
C ILE A 34 -30.87 -15.17 21.21
N ASP A 35 -31.96 -15.35 21.96
CA ASP A 35 -33.31 -15.48 21.38
C ASP A 35 -33.75 -14.22 20.69
N GLU A 36 -33.48 -13.05 21.30
CA GLU A 36 -33.77 -11.77 20.71
C GLU A 36 -32.95 -11.52 19.44
N TYR A 37 -31.66 -11.84 19.47
CA TYR A 37 -30.79 -11.74 18.29
C TYR A 37 -31.29 -12.65 17.15
N ARG A 38 -31.64 -13.93 17.41
CA ARG A 38 -32.19 -14.85 16.41
C ARG A 38 -33.49 -14.36 15.82
N ARG A 39 -34.40 -13.88 16.66
CA ARG A 39 -35.67 -13.32 16.22
C ARG A 39 -35.50 -12.16 15.27
N MET A 40 -34.65 -11.20 15.64
CA MET A 40 -34.40 -10.01 14.82
C MET A 40 -33.69 -10.37 13.50
N LYS A 41 -32.71 -11.27 13.55
CA LYS A 41 -32.01 -11.73 12.34
C LYS A 41 -32.98 -12.43 11.39
N ARG A 42 -33.82 -13.34 11.90
CA ARG A 42 -34.85 -14.01 11.09
C ARG A 42 -35.84 -13.01 10.46
N GLN A 43 -36.33 -12.04 11.24
CA GLN A 43 -37.23 -11.00 10.73
C GLN A 43 -36.59 -10.20 9.58
N MET A 44 -35.30 -9.87 9.67
CA MET A 44 -34.60 -9.16 8.59
C MET A 44 -34.42 -10.05 7.35
N SER A 45 -34.02 -11.30 7.50
CA SER A 45 -33.88 -12.26 6.38
C SER A 45 -35.21 -12.54 5.68
N GLU A 46 -36.31 -12.69 6.44
CA GLU A 46 -37.66 -12.84 5.85
C GLU A 46 -38.13 -11.57 5.15
N ALA A 47 -37.78 -10.39 5.67
CA ALA A 47 -38.09 -9.11 5.04
C ALA A 47 -37.32 -8.92 3.74
N GLU A 48 -36.05 -9.32 3.69
CA GLU A 48 -35.21 -9.32 2.47
C GLU A 48 -35.83 -10.25 1.40
N ALA A 49 -36.20 -11.47 1.78
CA ALA A 49 -36.83 -12.44 0.90
C ALA A 49 -38.20 -11.96 0.33
N ARG A 50 -38.95 -11.16 1.09
CA ARG A 50 -40.26 -10.61 0.69
C ARG A 50 -40.18 -9.19 0.14
N GLN A 51 -39.01 -8.61 0.00
CA GLN A 51 -38.78 -7.21 -0.41
C GLN A 51 -39.48 -6.16 0.48
N MET A 52 -39.66 -6.47 1.78
CA MET A 52 -40.32 -5.64 2.79
C MET A 52 -39.34 -5.03 3.81
N VAL A 53 -38.09 -4.79 3.41
CA VAL A 53 -37.02 -4.35 4.30
C VAL A 53 -37.36 -3.01 4.95
N ASP A 54 -37.87 -2.05 4.19
CA ASP A 54 -38.19 -0.69 4.70
C ASP A 54 -39.27 -0.70 5.79
N GLU A 55 -40.27 -1.56 5.67
CA GLU A 55 -41.32 -1.70 6.68
C GLU A 55 -40.78 -2.33 7.97
N THR A 56 -39.95 -3.36 7.83
CA THR A 56 -39.30 -4.02 8.96
C THR A 56 -38.32 -3.07 9.69
N VAL A 57 -37.54 -2.28 8.95
CA VAL A 57 -36.66 -1.25 9.49
C VAL A 57 -37.46 -0.20 10.28
N LYS A 58 -38.60 0.26 9.74
CA LYS A 58 -39.50 1.19 10.45
C LYS A 58 -40.05 0.57 11.74
N ALA A 59 -40.49 -0.70 11.71
CA ALA A 59 -40.99 -1.39 12.86
C ALA A 59 -39.95 -1.52 13.98
N VAL A 60 -38.72 -1.91 13.64
CA VAL A 60 -37.61 -2.01 14.61
C VAL A 60 -37.31 -0.64 15.24
N LYS A 61 -37.27 0.43 14.43
CA LYS A 61 -37.02 1.80 14.91
C LYS A 61 -38.09 2.34 15.87
N GLN A 62 -39.31 1.81 15.81
CA GLN A 62 -40.40 2.21 16.71
C GLN A 62 -40.29 1.59 18.09
N THR A 63 -39.49 0.51 18.25
CA THR A 63 -39.31 -0.15 19.56
C THR A 63 -38.59 0.77 20.55
N ASP A 64 -38.99 0.73 21.83
CA ASP A 64 -38.38 1.57 22.87
C ASP A 64 -36.91 1.22 23.10
N ASP A 65 -36.55 -0.05 23.00
CA ASP A 65 -35.15 -0.52 23.07
C ASP A 65 -34.27 0.09 22.01
N TYR A 66 -34.75 0.14 20.76
CA TYR A 66 -33.99 0.78 19.67
C TYR A 66 -33.84 2.28 19.91
N LYS A 67 -34.92 2.98 20.31
CA LYS A 67 -34.87 4.42 20.60
C LYS A 67 -33.90 4.75 21.73
N HIS A 68 -33.90 3.95 22.81
CA HIS A 68 -32.94 4.11 23.90
C HIS A 68 -31.50 3.88 23.44
N TRP A 69 -31.26 2.84 22.63
CA TRP A 69 -29.96 2.54 22.07
C TRP A 69 -29.49 3.67 21.12
N GLU A 70 -30.34 4.11 20.18
CA GLU A 70 -30.00 5.19 19.24
C GLU A 70 -29.64 6.48 19.96
N ALA A 71 -30.45 6.88 20.96
CA ALA A 71 -30.16 8.04 21.79
C ALA A 71 -28.83 7.92 22.55
N ALA A 72 -28.51 6.74 23.06
CA ALA A 72 -27.23 6.49 23.73
C ALA A 72 -26.02 6.57 22.78
N GLU A 73 -26.14 6.04 21.56
CA GLU A 73 -25.07 6.10 20.56
C GLU A 73 -24.87 7.53 20.02
N LEU A 74 -25.94 8.28 19.77
CA LEU A 74 -25.85 9.69 19.37
C LEU A 74 -25.16 10.54 20.46
N ARG A 75 -25.49 10.33 21.75
CA ARG A 75 -24.76 10.99 22.86
C ARG A 75 -23.27 10.63 22.89
N LYS A 76 -22.89 9.39 22.51
CA LYS A 76 -21.48 8.99 22.40
C LYS A 76 -20.79 9.71 21.24
N ASP A 77 -21.46 9.88 20.10
CA ASP A 77 -20.94 10.62 18.95
C ASP A 77 -20.74 12.11 19.30
N GLU A 78 -21.69 12.74 19.99
CA GLU A 78 -21.58 14.12 20.49
C GLU A 78 -20.37 14.28 21.45
N ARG A 79 -20.23 13.41 22.45
CA ARG A 79 -19.11 13.44 23.40
C ARG A 79 -17.75 13.25 22.72
N ARG A 80 -17.69 12.43 21.65
CA ARG A 80 -16.46 12.11 20.91
C ARG A 80 -16.17 13.10 19.78
N LYS A 81 -17.07 14.04 19.51
CA LYS A 81 -17.01 14.95 18.35
C LYS A 81 -16.76 14.20 17.02
N LYS A 82 -17.27 12.98 16.90
CA LYS A 82 -17.12 12.11 15.73
C LYS A 82 -18.45 11.45 15.40
N LYS A 83 -18.90 11.63 14.15
CA LYS A 83 -20.12 11.02 13.64
C LYS A 83 -19.81 9.57 13.22
N ARG A 84 -20.15 8.58 14.06
CA ARG A 84 -19.99 7.15 13.79
C ARG A 84 -21.29 6.45 13.41
N MET A 85 -22.43 7.05 13.76
CA MET A 85 -23.72 6.51 13.39
C MET A 85 -23.91 6.55 11.87
N PRO A 86 -24.26 5.44 11.22
CA PRO A 86 -24.54 5.41 9.78
C PRO A 86 -25.67 6.36 9.41
N ALA A 87 -25.63 6.93 8.21
CA ALA A 87 -26.70 7.80 7.70
C ALA A 87 -27.97 7.00 7.34
N SER A 88 -27.80 5.78 6.82
CA SER A 88 -28.92 4.90 6.40
C SER A 88 -29.56 4.22 7.60
N ASP A 89 -30.90 4.24 7.66
CA ASP A 89 -31.69 3.59 8.70
C ASP A 89 -31.49 2.07 8.72
N LEU A 90 -31.39 1.44 7.55
CA LEU A 90 -31.08 0.02 7.43
C LEU A 90 -29.73 -0.31 8.10
N LYS A 91 -28.69 0.47 7.81
CA LYS A 91 -27.37 0.25 8.42
C LYS A 91 -27.37 0.51 9.93
N ARG A 92 -28.21 1.41 10.43
CA ARG A 92 -28.40 1.64 11.89
C ARG A 92 -29.05 0.44 12.55
N VAL A 93 -30.10 -0.11 11.95
CA VAL A 93 -30.78 -1.31 12.48
C VAL A 93 -29.84 -2.52 12.43
N GLN A 94 -29.08 -2.72 11.36
CA GLN A 94 -28.07 -3.77 11.28
C GLN A 94 -27.00 -3.60 12.37
N LEU A 95 -26.54 -2.38 12.65
CA LEU A 95 -25.60 -2.09 13.74
C LEU A 95 -26.19 -2.41 15.11
N TYR A 96 -27.45 -2.05 15.33
CA TYR A 96 -28.18 -2.35 16.58
C TYR A 96 -28.28 -3.87 16.81
N ILE A 97 -28.69 -4.64 15.80
CA ILE A 97 -28.76 -6.10 15.86
C ILE A 97 -27.36 -6.69 16.11
N GLY A 98 -26.34 -6.21 15.43
CA GLY A 98 -24.94 -6.65 15.60
C GLY A 98 -24.40 -6.37 17.00
N GLN A 99 -24.80 -5.27 17.65
CA GLN A 99 -24.38 -4.97 19.02
C GLN A 99 -25.01 -5.92 20.05
N LYS A 100 -26.21 -6.43 19.83
CA LYS A 100 -26.81 -7.47 20.70
C LYS A 100 -25.92 -8.72 20.72
N LYS A 101 -25.44 -9.18 19.56
CA LYS A 101 -24.50 -10.30 19.45
C LYS A 101 -23.17 -10.03 20.14
N SER A 102 -22.60 -8.82 19.96
CA SER A 102 -21.29 -8.45 20.54
C SER A 102 -21.31 -8.23 22.05
N SER A 103 -22.48 -8.19 22.66
CA SER A 103 -22.66 -8.14 24.13
C SER A 103 -22.61 -9.51 24.79
N LEU A 104 -22.68 -10.59 24.02
CA LEU A 104 -22.59 -11.97 24.52
C LEU A 104 -21.17 -12.29 25.03
N PRO A 105 -21.04 -13.13 26.07
CA PRO A 105 -19.75 -13.65 26.48
C PRO A 105 -19.19 -14.61 25.41
N ALA A 106 -17.86 -14.64 25.31
CA ALA A 106 -17.17 -15.43 24.30
C ALA A 106 -16.00 -16.20 24.90
N ILE A 107 -15.76 -17.42 24.40
CA ILE A 107 -14.63 -18.28 24.75
C ILE A 107 -13.63 -18.32 23.59
N ILE A 108 -12.36 -18.53 23.92
CA ILE A 108 -11.25 -18.67 22.93
C ILE A 108 -10.61 -20.06 23.14
N PRO A 109 -11.15 -21.13 22.55
CA PRO A 109 -10.64 -22.50 22.75
C PRO A 109 -9.21 -22.68 22.25
N THR A 110 -8.81 -21.95 21.21
CA THR A 110 -7.49 -21.98 20.57
C THR A 110 -6.36 -21.45 21.47
N ALA A 111 -6.70 -20.68 22.50
CA ALA A 111 -5.75 -20.10 23.42
C ALA A 111 -5.82 -20.73 24.80
N THR A 112 -4.67 -21.08 25.39
CA THR A 112 -4.55 -21.41 26.81
C THR A 112 -4.64 -20.13 27.66
N TYR A 113 -3.87 -19.10 27.29
CA TYR A 113 -3.91 -17.76 27.90
C TYR A 113 -3.34 -16.74 26.91
N PHE A 114 -3.45 -15.46 27.29
CA PHE A 114 -2.78 -14.33 26.62
C PHE A 114 -1.76 -13.74 27.60
N THR A 115 -0.58 -13.42 27.11
CA THR A 115 0.42 -12.69 27.92
C THR A 115 -0.01 -11.23 28.10
N GLU A 116 0.60 -10.53 29.05
CA GLU A 116 0.34 -9.12 29.29
C GLU A 116 0.63 -8.29 28.03
N SER A 117 -0.34 -7.46 27.63
CA SER A 117 -0.26 -6.66 26.43
C SER A 117 -1.00 -5.33 26.63
N LYS A 118 -0.86 -4.41 25.69
CA LYS A 118 -1.61 -3.14 25.67
C LYS A 118 -2.82 -3.23 24.76
N ASP A 119 -3.97 -2.77 25.24
CA ASP A 119 -5.12 -2.60 24.37
C ASP A 119 -4.94 -1.39 23.43
N ARG A 120 -5.90 -1.18 22.52
CA ARG A 120 -5.93 -0.03 21.59
C ARG A 120 -5.96 1.36 22.28
N PHE A 121 -6.15 1.41 23.59
CA PHE A 121 -6.14 2.62 24.40
C PHE A 121 -4.91 2.74 25.29
N GLY A 122 -3.96 1.81 25.18
CA GLY A 122 -2.71 1.77 25.96
C GLY A 122 -2.86 1.19 27.36
N ARG A 123 -4.01 0.59 27.72
CA ARG A 123 -4.22 -0.04 29.03
C ARG A 123 -3.52 -1.38 29.06
N ILE A 124 -2.70 -1.60 30.08
CA ILE A 124 -1.95 -2.86 30.29
C ILE A 124 -2.90 -3.91 30.91
N GLY A 125 -2.82 -5.16 30.42
CA GLY A 125 -3.60 -6.28 30.92
C GLY A 125 -3.54 -7.50 30.00
N MET A 126 -4.28 -8.53 30.33
CA MET A 126 -4.42 -9.75 29.52
C MET A 126 -5.45 -9.52 28.42
N TRP A 127 -5.08 -8.84 27.37
CA TRP A 127 -5.96 -8.52 26.27
C TRP A 127 -5.93 -9.60 25.19
N ARG A 128 -7.07 -9.81 24.53
CA ARG A 128 -7.19 -10.68 23.37
C ARG A 128 -6.52 -10.02 22.16
N VAL A 129 -5.23 -10.27 22.03
CA VAL A 129 -4.37 -9.74 20.97
C VAL A 129 -3.52 -10.89 20.43
N GLN A 130 -3.51 -11.08 19.12
CA GLN A 130 -2.81 -12.21 18.49
C GLN A 130 -1.33 -12.28 18.87
N GLN A 131 -0.65 -11.15 19.01
CA GLN A 131 0.77 -11.06 19.40
C GLN A 131 1.07 -11.58 20.82
N SER A 132 0.03 -11.78 21.64
CA SER A 132 0.18 -12.26 23.02
C SER A 132 -0.42 -13.63 23.27
N VAL A 133 -0.86 -14.33 22.23
CA VAL A 133 -1.53 -15.64 22.33
C VAL A 133 -0.56 -16.77 22.66
N CYS A 134 -0.97 -17.67 23.56
CA CYS A 134 -0.35 -18.98 23.78
C CYS A 134 -1.35 -20.05 23.34
N LEU A 135 -0.99 -20.88 22.34
CA LEU A 135 -1.89 -21.84 21.74
C LEU A 135 -2.18 -23.02 22.70
N SER A 136 -3.43 -23.44 22.73
CA SER A 136 -3.87 -24.62 23.51
C SER A 136 -3.63 -25.95 22.78
N GLY A 137 -3.51 -25.92 21.46
CA GLY A 137 -3.56 -27.13 20.63
C GLY A 137 -4.99 -27.59 20.30
N LEU A 138 -6.02 -26.78 20.62
CA LEU A 138 -7.36 -26.95 20.07
C LEU A 138 -7.52 -26.09 18.83
N ALA A 139 -8.25 -26.60 17.84
CA ALA A 139 -8.67 -25.86 16.66
C ALA A 139 -10.19 -25.70 16.63
N VAL A 140 -10.71 -24.75 15.90
CA VAL A 140 -12.14 -24.51 15.75
C VAL A 140 -12.50 -24.42 14.26
N LEU A 141 -13.45 -25.25 13.85
CA LEU A 141 -14.16 -25.11 12.60
C LEU A 141 -15.41 -24.27 12.84
N ASP A 142 -15.57 -23.21 12.07
CA ASP A 142 -16.81 -22.42 11.99
C ASP A 142 -17.44 -22.66 10.61
N ALA A 143 -18.61 -23.23 10.57
CA ALA A 143 -19.34 -23.50 9.34
C ALA A 143 -20.65 -22.72 9.37
N ASP A 144 -20.75 -21.69 8.53
CA ASP A 144 -21.91 -20.78 8.47
C ASP A 144 -22.93 -21.25 7.40
N HIS A 145 -24.22 -20.98 7.67
CA HIS A 145 -25.34 -21.29 6.76
C HIS A 145 -25.42 -22.76 6.33
N VAL A 146 -25.10 -23.67 7.24
CA VAL A 146 -25.20 -25.13 7.01
C VAL A 146 -26.68 -25.56 6.92
N PRO A 147 -27.12 -26.17 5.83
CA PRO A 147 -28.48 -26.70 5.73
C PRO A 147 -28.73 -27.78 6.78
N ASN A 148 -29.86 -27.70 7.49
CA ASN A 148 -30.28 -28.66 8.54
C ASN A 148 -29.17 -28.99 9.55
N PRO A 149 -28.64 -28.00 10.28
CA PRO A 149 -27.46 -28.18 11.12
C PRO A 149 -27.62 -29.26 12.19
N GLU A 150 -28.80 -29.41 12.79
CA GLU A 150 -29.06 -30.43 13.80
C GLU A 150 -28.96 -31.86 13.23
N GLN A 151 -29.55 -32.10 12.06
CA GLN A 151 -29.49 -33.37 11.39
C GLN A 151 -28.05 -33.75 11.01
N ARG A 152 -27.31 -32.85 10.48
CA ARG A 152 -25.89 -33.00 10.12
C ARG A 152 -25.05 -33.42 11.34
N ILE A 153 -25.24 -32.78 12.48
CA ILE A 153 -24.51 -33.12 13.71
C ILE A 153 -24.86 -34.55 14.18
N VAL A 154 -26.13 -34.93 14.12
CA VAL A 154 -26.56 -36.30 14.47
C VAL A 154 -25.93 -37.36 13.54
N GLU A 155 -25.82 -37.07 12.25
CA GLU A 155 -25.12 -37.93 11.28
C GLU A 155 -23.64 -38.07 11.61
N TRP A 156 -22.95 -36.98 11.96
CA TRP A 156 -21.55 -37.04 12.36
C TRP A 156 -21.30 -37.84 13.61
N MET A 157 -22.15 -37.71 14.63
CA MET A 157 -22.04 -38.45 15.90
C MET A 157 -22.25 -39.95 15.73
N LYS A 158 -22.90 -40.41 14.66
CA LYS A 158 -23.11 -41.83 14.33
C LYS A 158 -21.95 -42.46 13.55
N ARG A 159 -20.96 -41.67 13.10
CA ARG A 159 -19.82 -42.19 12.32
C ARG A 159 -18.92 -43.05 13.21
N GLU A 160 -18.41 -44.13 12.64
CA GLU A 160 -17.48 -45.03 13.32
C GLU A 160 -16.18 -44.34 13.73
N ASP A 161 -15.70 -43.39 12.88
CA ASP A 161 -14.46 -42.60 13.09
C ASP A 161 -14.66 -41.36 13.98
N PHE A 162 -15.85 -41.11 14.53
CA PHE A 162 -16.14 -39.88 15.30
C PHE A 162 -15.15 -39.64 16.44
N LYS A 163 -14.77 -40.69 17.19
CA LYS A 163 -13.79 -40.57 18.27
C LYS A 163 -12.38 -40.24 17.75
N GLU A 164 -12.03 -40.79 16.58
CA GLU A 164 -10.72 -40.55 15.95
C GLU A 164 -10.57 -39.13 15.42
N LEU A 165 -11.67 -38.43 15.13
CA LEU A 165 -11.65 -37.03 14.73
C LEU A 165 -11.16 -36.11 15.84
N GLY A 166 -11.17 -36.56 17.10
CA GLY A 166 -10.68 -35.73 18.23
C GLY A 166 -11.59 -34.56 18.58
N ILE A 167 -12.87 -34.65 18.22
CA ILE A 167 -13.86 -33.61 18.50
C ILE A 167 -14.14 -33.55 20.00
N VAL A 168 -14.12 -32.34 20.57
CA VAL A 168 -14.36 -32.08 22.00
C VAL A 168 -15.62 -31.27 22.27
N TRP A 169 -16.10 -30.48 21.30
CA TRP A 169 -17.32 -29.68 21.47
C TRP A 169 -17.99 -29.37 20.13
N ILE A 170 -19.32 -29.60 20.04
CA ILE A 170 -20.15 -29.24 18.89
C ILE A 170 -21.36 -28.46 19.38
N PHE A 171 -21.60 -27.30 18.77
CA PHE A 171 -22.77 -26.49 19.08
C PHE A 171 -23.27 -25.67 17.88
N ILE A 172 -24.56 -25.31 17.95
CA ILE A 172 -25.18 -24.41 16.98
C ILE A 172 -24.87 -22.94 17.38
N THR A 173 -24.46 -22.14 16.44
CA THR A 173 -24.10 -20.73 16.69
C THR A 173 -25.28 -19.90 17.21
N PRO A 174 -25.05 -18.78 17.90
CA PRO A 174 -26.13 -17.87 18.35
C PRO A 174 -27.07 -17.40 17.25
N SER A 175 -26.65 -17.39 15.97
CA SER A 175 -27.54 -17.11 14.83
C SER A 175 -28.57 -18.22 14.55
N GLY A 176 -28.30 -19.44 14.96
CA GLY A 176 -29.10 -20.61 14.66
C GLY A 176 -28.85 -21.26 13.31
N GLU A 177 -27.95 -20.69 12.48
CA GLU A 177 -27.73 -21.09 11.09
C GLU A 177 -26.35 -21.74 10.86
N GLY A 178 -25.45 -21.68 11.82
CA GLY A 178 -24.09 -22.22 11.71
C GLY A 178 -23.79 -23.26 12.77
N ILE A 179 -22.73 -24.04 12.53
CA ILE A 179 -22.19 -25.06 13.42
C ILE A 179 -20.76 -24.69 13.78
N LYS A 180 -20.41 -24.82 15.07
CA LYS A 180 -19.01 -24.75 15.51
C LYS A 180 -18.58 -26.09 16.05
N VAL A 181 -17.37 -26.52 15.64
CA VAL A 181 -16.74 -27.76 16.07
C VAL A 181 -15.37 -27.41 16.66
N VAL A 182 -15.19 -27.67 17.96
CA VAL A 182 -13.89 -27.56 18.63
C VAL A 182 -13.28 -28.95 18.66
N PHE A 183 -12.01 -29.09 18.30
CA PHE A 183 -11.34 -30.40 18.20
C PHE A 183 -9.84 -30.26 18.45
N LYS A 184 -9.17 -31.40 18.69
CA LYS A 184 -7.71 -31.47 18.91
C LYS A 184 -6.98 -31.21 17.60
N ALA A 185 -6.18 -30.12 17.53
CA ALA A 185 -5.37 -29.83 16.36
C ALA A 185 -4.25 -30.85 16.17
N ARG A 186 -3.97 -31.22 14.93
CA ARG A 186 -2.94 -32.20 14.55
C ARG A 186 -1.81 -31.52 13.82
N LEU A 187 -0.58 -31.82 14.21
CA LEU A 187 0.62 -31.27 13.57
C LEU A 187 0.73 -31.65 12.09
N GLU A 188 0.35 -32.88 11.76
CA GLU A 188 0.38 -33.38 10.38
C GLU A 188 -0.66 -32.73 9.46
N TRP A 189 -1.65 -32.05 10.01
CA TRP A 189 -2.64 -31.29 9.23
C TRP A 189 -2.23 -29.85 8.98
N GLY A 190 -1.17 -29.36 9.62
CA GLY A 190 -0.68 -27.99 9.48
C GLY A 190 -1.14 -27.05 10.59
N ASN A 191 -1.27 -25.76 10.29
CA ASN A 191 -1.68 -24.74 11.25
C ASN A 191 -3.19 -24.81 11.60
N LEU A 192 -3.72 -23.88 12.41
CA LEU A 192 -5.13 -23.92 12.84
C LEU A 192 -6.10 -23.84 11.65
N GLN A 193 -5.78 -23.06 10.62
CA GLN A 193 -6.63 -22.94 9.43
C GLN A 193 -6.59 -24.22 8.58
N ASP A 194 -5.42 -24.80 8.40
CA ASP A 194 -5.26 -26.10 7.72
C ASP A 194 -6.05 -27.21 8.44
N ASN A 195 -5.99 -27.21 9.77
CA ASN A 195 -6.76 -28.12 10.62
C ASN A 195 -8.27 -27.89 10.45
N ALA A 196 -8.74 -26.63 10.47
CA ALA A 196 -10.15 -26.30 10.28
C ALA A 196 -10.67 -26.76 8.91
N TYR A 197 -9.92 -26.53 7.83
CA TYR A 197 -10.31 -26.98 6.49
C TYR A 197 -10.28 -28.51 6.34
N THR A 198 -9.27 -29.16 6.92
CA THR A 198 -9.19 -30.61 6.91
C THR A 198 -10.37 -31.24 7.67
N MET A 199 -10.78 -30.69 8.81
CA MET A 199 -11.94 -31.08 9.54
C MET A 199 -13.23 -30.84 8.75
N ALA A 200 -13.36 -29.68 8.12
CA ALA A 200 -14.51 -29.31 7.29
C ALA A 200 -14.70 -30.29 6.11
N GLU A 201 -13.60 -30.66 5.45
CA GLU A 201 -13.62 -31.66 4.37
C GLU A 201 -14.06 -33.01 4.87
N ARG A 202 -13.50 -33.47 6.01
CA ARG A 202 -13.89 -34.78 6.62
C ARG A 202 -15.34 -34.82 7.07
N LEU A 203 -15.90 -33.67 7.49
CA LEU A 203 -17.29 -33.54 7.90
C LEU A 203 -18.24 -33.20 6.73
N GLY A 204 -17.74 -33.05 5.51
CA GLY A 204 -18.51 -32.68 4.31
C GLY A 204 -19.17 -31.31 4.37
N VAL A 205 -18.49 -30.34 5.00
CA VAL A 205 -18.98 -28.98 5.17
C VAL A 205 -17.93 -27.92 4.73
N LEU A 206 -17.01 -28.31 3.86
CA LEU A 206 -15.93 -27.45 3.41
C LEU A 206 -16.46 -26.17 2.73
N ASP A 207 -17.54 -26.25 1.97
CA ASP A 207 -18.15 -25.12 1.29
C ASP A 207 -18.75 -24.07 2.24
N TYR A 208 -19.04 -24.47 3.47
CA TYR A 208 -19.62 -23.64 4.53
C TYR A 208 -18.59 -23.14 5.54
N ALA A 209 -17.31 -23.59 5.44
CA ALA A 209 -16.26 -23.22 6.39
C ALA A 209 -15.86 -21.77 6.25
N ASP A 210 -15.93 -20.97 7.35
CA ASP A 210 -15.50 -19.58 7.38
C ASP A 210 -13.98 -19.46 7.50
N GLY A 211 -13.35 -18.76 6.56
CA GLY A 211 -11.92 -18.45 6.58
C GLY A 211 -11.48 -17.43 7.64
N GLN A 212 -12.39 -16.83 8.40
CA GLN A 212 -12.04 -15.87 9.46
C GLN A 212 -11.54 -16.52 10.74
N THR A 213 -11.77 -17.84 10.91
CA THR A 213 -11.29 -18.61 12.08
C THR A 213 -9.78 -18.87 12.08
N LYS A 214 -9.07 -18.41 11.07
CA LYS A 214 -7.62 -18.55 10.94
C LYS A 214 -6.81 -17.89 12.07
N ASN A 215 -7.34 -16.85 12.70
CA ASN A 215 -6.65 -16.14 13.77
C ASN A 215 -6.76 -16.85 15.10
N ALA A 216 -5.64 -17.06 15.77
CA ALA A 216 -5.58 -17.76 17.05
C ALA A 216 -6.30 -17.03 18.20
N ASP A 217 -6.52 -15.72 18.04
CA ASP A 217 -7.24 -14.88 18.99
C ASP A 217 -8.75 -14.79 18.67
N HIS A 218 -9.27 -15.58 17.74
CA HIS A 218 -10.70 -15.52 17.37
C HIS A 218 -11.60 -15.95 18.53
N ALA A 219 -12.56 -15.09 18.90
CA ALA A 219 -13.48 -15.34 19.99
C ALA A 219 -14.78 -15.97 19.47
N HIS A 220 -15.26 -17.00 20.16
CA HIS A 220 -16.49 -17.73 19.82
C HIS A 220 -17.54 -17.48 20.89
N PHE A 221 -18.68 -16.92 20.49
CA PHE A 221 -19.77 -16.63 21.42
C PHE A 221 -20.30 -17.90 22.06
N ILE A 222 -20.52 -17.88 23.38
CA ILE A 222 -21.03 -19.01 24.17
C ILE A 222 -22.48 -19.25 23.77
N PRO A 223 -22.84 -20.51 23.36
CA PRO A 223 -24.21 -20.88 22.98
C PRO A 223 -25.12 -21.05 24.19
N LYS A 224 -26.42 -21.27 23.97
CA LYS A 224 -27.31 -21.78 24.99
C LYS A 224 -27.01 -23.25 25.28
N ALA A 225 -27.36 -23.77 26.45
CA ALA A 225 -27.24 -25.18 26.79
C ALA A 225 -28.00 -26.09 25.81
N THR A 226 -29.15 -25.65 25.30
CA THR A 226 -29.96 -26.39 24.30
C THR A 226 -29.34 -26.48 22.91
N ASP A 227 -28.44 -25.57 22.59
CA ASP A 227 -27.73 -25.52 21.31
C ASP A 227 -26.47 -26.41 21.31
N VAL A 228 -25.99 -26.84 22.47
CA VAL A 228 -24.88 -27.77 22.60
C VAL A 228 -25.34 -29.16 22.24
N LYS A 229 -24.73 -29.80 21.24
CA LYS A 229 -25.08 -31.13 20.76
C LYS A 229 -24.08 -32.20 21.21
N TYR A 230 -22.83 -31.82 21.45
CA TYR A 230 -21.80 -32.70 22.02
C TYR A 230 -20.79 -31.84 22.81
N ILE A 231 -20.34 -32.32 23.96
CA ILE A 231 -19.28 -31.74 24.75
C ILE A 231 -18.56 -32.78 25.60
N ASP A 232 -17.26 -32.85 25.44
CA ASP A 232 -16.37 -33.54 26.34
C ASP A 232 -15.73 -32.52 27.29
N TRP A 233 -16.31 -32.41 28.48
CA TRP A 233 -15.90 -31.46 29.49
C TRP A 233 -14.45 -31.65 29.95
N GLN A 234 -14.00 -32.92 30.05
CA GLN A 234 -12.66 -33.22 30.49
C GLN A 234 -11.64 -32.80 29.44
N GLU A 235 -11.84 -33.17 28.20
CA GLU A 235 -10.93 -32.86 27.11
C GLU A 235 -10.95 -31.34 26.79
N LEU A 236 -12.12 -30.70 26.76
CA LEU A 236 -12.23 -29.27 26.48
C LEU A 236 -11.40 -28.42 27.46
N PHE A 237 -11.33 -28.79 28.74
CA PHE A 237 -10.67 -28.00 29.78
C PHE A 237 -9.25 -28.45 30.15
N ASN A 238 -8.91 -29.71 29.93
CA ASN A 238 -7.61 -30.28 30.35
C ASN A 238 -6.67 -30.57 29.17
N TYR A 239 -7.14 -30.54 27.94
CA TYR A 239 -6.26 -30.80 26.79
C TYR A 239 -5.35 -29.61 26.50
N GLU A 240 -4.06 -29.91 26.39
CA GLU A 240 -3.03 -29.01 25.92
C GLU A 240 -2.04 -29.75 25.02
N ASN A 241 -1.51 -29.09 24.00
CA ASN A 241 -0.51 -29.66 23.09
C ASN A 241 0.71 -28.73 23.00
N PRO A 242 1.70 -28.89 23.89
CA PRO A 242 2.91 -28.07 23.87
C PRO A 242 3.72 -28.18 22.58
N ALA A 243 3.66 -29.31 21.88
CA ALA A 243 4.33 -29.47 20.59
C ALA A 243 3.66 -28.61 19.49
N TYR A 244 2.35 -28.42 19.58
CA TYR A 244 1.63 -27.54 18.67
C TYR A 244 1.97 -26.07 18.93
N GLU A 245 2.03 -25.65 20.19
CA GLU A 245 2.51 -24.30 20.57
C GLU A 245 3.95 -24.07 20.11
N ALA A 246 4.86 -25.03 20.36
CA ALA A 246 6.25 -24.91 19.94
C ALA A 246 6.42 -24.80 18.42
N ARG A 247 5.52 -25.44 17.63
CA ARG A 247 5.61 -25.43 16.17
C ARG A 247 5.00 -24.19 15.53
N TYR A 248 3.86 -23.70 16.04
CA TYR A 248 3.06 -22.67 15.37
C TYR A 248 2.85 -21.40 16.22
N GLY A 249 3.12 -21.40 17.52
CA GLY A 249 2.84 -20.28 18.42
C GLY A 249 3.53 -19.01 18.00
N GLU A 250 4.82 -19.08 17.63
CA GLU A 250 5.58 -17.91 17.20
C GLU A 250 5.04 -17.32 15.89
N ALA A 251 4.72 -18.15 14.89
CA ALA A 251 4.16 -17.70 13.62
C ALA A 251 2.84 -16.93 13.87
N TYR A 252 1.95 -17.45 14.75
CA TYR A 252 0.72 -16.74 15.10
C TYR A 252 0.98 -15.42 15.82
N ARG A 253 1.93 -15.34 16.72
CA ARG A 253 2.32 -14.08 17.39
C ARG A 253 2.89 -13.06 16.40
N CYS A 254 3.58 -13.51 15.36
CA CYS A 254 4.05 -12.68 14.24
C CYS A 254 2.95 -12.29 13.23
N GLY A 255 1.73 -12.80 13.39
CA GLY A 255 0.60 -12.48 12.52
C GLY A 255 0.42 -13.45 11.34
N GLU A 256 1.19 -14.54 11.28
CA GLU A 256 1.11 -15.55 10.24
C GLU A 256 -0.01 -16.54 10.54
N SER A 257 -1.18 -16.34 9.95
CA SER A 257 -2.37 -17.17 10.14
C SER A 257 -2.90 -17.81 8.86
N GLU A 258 -2.26 -17.56 7.72
CA GLU A 258 -2.63 -18.18 6.45
C GLU A 258 -2.30 -19.68 6.45
N PRO A 259 -3.04 -20.52 5.68
CA PRO A 259 -2.76 -21.94 5.58
C PRO A 259 -1.31 -22.26 5.21
N THR A 260 -0.73 -23.27 5.85
CA THR A 260 0.63 -23.73 5.54
C THR A 260 0.67 -24.86 4.51
N MET A 261 -0.46 -25.57 4.32
CA MET A 261 -0.58 -26.67 3.37
C MET A 261 -0.94 -26.19 1.97
N PRO A 262 -0.18 -26.55 0.91
CA PRO A 262 -0.37 -26.04 -0.45
C PRO A 262 -1.81 -26.16 -0.98
N ARG A 263 -2.50 -27.26 -0.69
CA ARG A 263 -3.89 -27.45 -1.14
C ARG A 263 -4.87 -26.46 -0.52
N TRP A 264 -4.63 -26.05 0.73
CA TRP A 264 -5.49 -25.11 1.44
C TRP A 264 -5.14 -23.65 1.10
N GLN A 265 -3.88 -23.38 0.78
CA GLN A 265 -3.46 -22.10 0.18
C GLN A 265 -4.17 -21.88 -1.15
N GLU A 266 -4.24 -22.91 -1.98
CA GLU A 266 -4.95 -22.86 -3.26
C GLU A 266 -6.46 -22.67 -3.06
N LEU A 267 -7.08 -23.35 -2.09
CA LEU A 267 -8.49 -23.13 -1.76
C LEU A 267 -8.76 -21.67 -1.30
N GLU A 268 -7.89 -21.12 -0.45
CA GLU A 268 -8.01 -19.72 -0.01
C GLU A 268 -7.86 -18.75 -1.19
N ARG A 269 -6.94 -19.03 -2.10
CA ARG A 269 -6.78 -18.25 -3.32
C ARG A 269 -8.06 -18.25 -4.16
N GLN A 270 -8.62 -19.44 -4.41
CA GLN A 270 -9.88 -19.60 -5.16
C GLN A 270 -11.06 -18.92 -4.46
N ARG A 271 -11.17 -19.02 -3.13
CA ARG A 271 -12.21 -18.33 -2.34
C ARG A 271 -12.06 -16.83 -2.35
N LYS A 272 -10.84 -16.31 -2.30
CA LYS A 272 -10.56 -14.87 -2.46
C LYS A 272 -10.92 -14.39 -3.87
N GLU A 273 -10.71 -15.20 -4.89
CA GLU A 273 -11.11 -14.94 -6.26
C GLU A 273 -12.66 -14.95 -6.42
N THR A 274 -13.34 -15.93 -5.83
CA THR A 274 -14.81 -16.04 -5.90
C THR A 274 -15.55 -14.95 -5.10
N ARG A 275 -15.03 -14.54 -3.95
CA ARG A 275 -15.60 -13.41 -3.16
C ARG A 275 -15.57 -12.05 -3.88
N LYS A 276 -14.80 -11.92 -4.95
CA LYS A 276 -14.75 -10.73 -5.82
C LYS A 276 -15.86 -10.70 -6.87
N LEU A 277 -16.64 -11.79 -7.02
CA LEU A 277 -17.79 -11.86 -7.93
C LEU A 277 -19.07 -11.47 -7.18
N THR A 278 -19.90 -10.62 -7.79
CA THR A 278 -21.16 -10.10 -7.21
C THR A 278 -22.25 -11.16 -7.07
N PRO A 279 -23.28 -10.96 -6.18
CA PRO A 279 -24.22 -12.00 -5.75
C PRO A 279 -25.14 -12.63 -6.80
N GLU A 280 -25.18 -12.13 -8.02
CA GLU A 280 -26.16 -12.58 -9.04
C GLU A 280 -25.71 -13.76 -9.90
N THR A 281 -24.47 -14.26 -9.79
CA THR A 281 -23.91 -15.30 -10.67
C THR A 281 -23.73 -16.67 -10.01
N VAL A 282 -24.06 -16.85 -8.73
CA VAL A 282 -23.71 -18.05 -7.95
C VAL A 282 -24.63 -19.25 -8.18
N HIS A 283 -25.82 -19.09 -8.80
CA HIS A 283 -26.78 -20.18 -8.95
C HIS A 283 -26.62 -21.07 -10.19
N ALA A 284 -25.65 -20.83 -11.06
CA ALA A 284 -25.57 -21.53 -12.35
C ALA A 284 -24.36 -22.49 -12.53
N GLN A 285 -23.47 -22.69 -11.57
CA GLN A 285 -22.21 -23.43 -11.81
C GLN A 285 -21.82 -24.51 -10.80
N VAL A 286 -22.77 -25.12 -10.07
CA VAL A 286 -22.45 -26.14 -9.06
C VAL A 286 -22.34 -27.59 -9.62
N ASP A 287 -22.66 -27.85 -10.88
CA ASP A 287 -22.83 -29.24 -11.35
C ASP A 287 -21.70 -29.86 -12.20
N VAL A 288 -20.52 -29.28 -12.34
CA VAL A 288 -19.50 -29.83 -13.28
C VAL A 288 -18.12 -30.17 -12.71
N ALA A 289 -17.87 -30.04 -11.43
CA ALA A 289 -16.52 -30.23 -10.89
C ALA A 289 -16.31 -31.51 -10.06
N SER A 290 -16.70 -32.67 -10.59
CA SER A 290 -16.38 -33.95 -9.95
C SER A 290 -15.98 -35.02 -10.96
N GLN A 291 -14.86 -34.90 -11.61
CA GLN A 291 -14.07 -36.03 -12.19
C GLN A 291 -12.78 -35.48 -12.84
N ASN A 292 -11.66 -35.83 -12.26
CA ASN A 292 -10.40 -36.29 -12.82
C ASN A 292 -9.16 -35.74 -12.09
N ALA A 293 -8.69 -36.55 -11.20
CA ALA A 293 -7.31 -36.55 -10.75
C ALA A 293 -6.60 -37.76 -11.39
N GLN A 294 -5.66 -37.52 -12.30
CA GLN A 294 -4.39 -38.30 -12.40
C GLN A 294 -3.68 -38.03 -13.73
N ALA A 295 -2.40 -37.77 -13.62
CA ALA A 295 -1.28 -38.16 -14.51
C ALA A 295 -0.65 -37.09 -15.39
N THR A 296 0.66 -36.83 -15.06
CA THR A 296 1.85 -36.63 -15.90
C THR A 296 1.94 -35.43 -16.84
N SER A 297 2.87 -34.51 -16.46
CA SER A 297 3.94 -33.90 -17.28
C SER A 297 3.66 -33.65 -18.77
N THR A 298 2.80 -32.75 -19.07
CA THR A 298 2.78 -31.77 -20.16
C THR A 298 1.92 -30.64 -19.69
N ALA A 299 2.42 -29.39 -19.68
CA ALA A 299 1.67 -28.24 -19.20
C ALA A 299 0.38 -28.12 -20.04
N THR A 300 -0.70 -28.66 -19.52
CA THR A 300 -2.06 -28.54 -20.11
C THR A 300 -2.49 -27.10 -19.91
N LEU A 301 -2.68 -26.39 -21.00
CA LEU A 301 -3.21 -25.02 -20.97
C LEU A 301 -4.67 -25.08 -20.50
N SER A 302 -5.10 -24.14 -19.70
CA SER A 302 -6.51 -23.94 -19.33
C SER A 302 -7.35 -23.53 -20.55
N GLU A 303 -8.66 -23.68 -20.49
CA GLU A 303 -9.57 -23.24 -21.58
C GLU A 303 -9.37 -21.76 -21.94
N ARG A 304 -9.09 -20.91 -20.92
CA ARG A 304 -8.77 -19.50 -21.11
C ARG A 304 -7.47 -19.32 -21.89
N GLU A 305 -6.42 -20.02 -21.50
CA GLU A 305 -5.11 -19.96 -22.19
C GLU A 305 -5.19 -20.48 -23.62
N GLU A 306 -6.01 -21.51 -23.88
CA GLU A 306 -6.27 -21.99 -25.24
C GLU A 306 -7.09 -21.00 -26.08
N ALA A 307 -8.03 -20.30 -25.45
CA ALA A 307 -8.76 -19.22 -26.12
C ALA A 307 -7.84 -18.04 -26.47
N ILE A 308 -6.93 -17.66 -25.59
CA ILE A 308 -5.92 -16.63 -25.84
C ILE A 308 -5.00 -17.05 -26.98
N VAL A 309 -4.52 -18.29 -26.99
CA VAL A 309 -3.67 -18.81 -28.08
C VAL A 309 -4.39 -18.74 -29.43
N ARG A 310 -5.68 -19.12 -29.48
CA ARG A 310 -6.48 -19.03 -30.72
C ARG A 310 -6.58 -17.58 -31.24
N VAL A 311 -6.81 -16.63 -30.36
CA VAL A 311 -6.92 -15.21 -30.72
C VAL A 311 -5.59 -14.66 -31.24
N LEU A 312 -4.51 -14.99 -30.57
CA LEU A 312 -3.17 -14.57 -31.00
C LEU A 312 -2.73 -15.27 -32.29
N ASP A 313 -3.11 -16.54 -32.48
CA ASP A 313 -2.84 -17.28 -33.70
C ASP A 313 -3.58 -16.71 -34.91
N GLU A 314 -4.83 -16.31 -34.72
CA GLU A 314 -5.63 -15.62 -35.73
C GLU A 314 -5.06 -14.23 -36.07
N HIS A 315 -4.57 -13.50 -35.06
CA HIS A 315 -3.96 -12.18 -35.22
C HIS A 315 -2.64 -12.24 -36.00
N TYR A 316 -1.74 -13.20 -35.69
CA TYR A 316 -0.44 -13.32 -36.36
C TYR A 316 -0.52 -14.05 -37.68
N GLY A 317 -1.51 -14.93 -37.87
CA GLY A 317 -1.68 -15.78 -39.01
C GLY A 317 -0.60 -16.87 -39.18
N GLU A 318 -0.74 -17.73 -40.21
CA GLU A 318 0.16 -18.85 -40.44
C GLU A 318 1.54 -18.46 -41.02
N LYS A 319 1.65 -17.26 -41.61
CA LYS A 319 2.85 -16.82 -42.33
C LYS A 319 3.27 -15.41 -41.94
N LEU A 320 3.93 -15.25 -40.83
CA LEU A 320 4.76 -14.07 -40.65
C LEU A 320 5.93 -14.10 -41.63
N ALA A 321 6.22 -12.98 -42.31
CA ALA A 321 7.27 -12.86 -43.29
C ALA A 321 8.64 -13.33 -42.72
N GLU A 322 9.40 -14.09 -43.49
CA GLU A 322 10.78 -14.48 -43.16
C GLU A 322 11.60 -13.24 -42.80
N GLY A 323 12.37 -13.32 -41.73
CA GLY A 323 13.17 -12.21 -41.20
C GLY A 323 12.46 -11.33 -40.13
N ARG A 324 11.13 -11.43 -39.95
CA ARG A 324 10.39 -10.68 -38.87
C ARG A 324 9.99 -11.53 -37.67
N ARG A 325 10.11 -12.88 -37.77
CA ARG A 325 9.64 -13.82 -36.74
C ARG A 325 10.36 -13.63 -35.40
N HIS A 326 11.68 -13.48 -35.41
CA HIS A 326 12.49 -13.21 -34.22
C HIS A 326 12.09 -11.86 -33.56
N GLU A 327 11.99 -10.82 -34.39
CA GLU A 327 11.65 -9.46 -33.89
C GLU A 327 10.24 -9.42 -33.30
N THR A 328 9.25 -10.05 -33.93
CA THR A 328 7.87 -10.15 -33.44
C THR A 328 7.83 -10.97 -32.18
N TRP A 329 8.55 -12.11 -32.10
CA TRP A 329 8.61 -12.89 -30.87
C TRP A 329 9.21 -12.09 -29.72
N LEU A 330 10.37 -11.48 -29.90
CA LEU A 330 11.10 -10.77 -28.86
C LEU A 330 10.42 -9.49 -28.41
N ARG A 331 9.79 -8.75 -29.34
CA ARG A 331 9.24 -7.40 -29.03
C ARG A 331 7.76 -7.37 -28.72
N GLN A 332 6.98 -8.35 -29.18
CA GLN A 332 5.54 -8.35 -29.05
C GLN A 332 5.00 -9.63 -28.42
N THR A 333 5.24 -10.80 -29.02
CA THR A 333 4.60 -12.05 -28.57
C THR A 333 5.07 -12.49 -27.19
N ALA A 334 6.39 -12.54 -26.94
CA ALA A 334 6.93 -12.97 -25.65
C ALA A 334 6.53 -12.02 -24.49
N PRO A 335 6.60 -10.67 -24.64
CA PRO A 335 6.07 -9.74 -23.65
C PRO A 335 4.57 -9.92 -23.38
N TRP A 336 3.76 -10.13 -24.44
CA TRP A 336 2.30 -10.33 -24.28
C TRP A 336 1.98 -11.64 -23.56
N LEU A 337 2.64 -12.74 -23.97
CA LEU A 337 2.45 -14.03 -23.33
C LEU A 337 2.93 -14.05 -21.87
N LEU A 338 4.05 -13.40 -21.55
CA LEU A 338 4.50 -13.26 -20.17
C LEU A 338 3.48 -12.47 -19.34
N LEU A 339 2.94 -11.38 -19.89
CA LEU A 339 1.87 -10.61 -19.22
C LEU A 339 0.62 -11.45 -18.97
N LEU A 340 0.18 -12.25 -19.97
CA LEU A 340 -1.03 -13.07 -19.89
C LEU A 340 -0.86 -14.34 -19.05
N ALA A 341 0.39 -14.78 -18.85
CA ALA A 341 0.78 -15.94 -18.03
C ALA A 341 1.31 -15.55 -16.65
N ASP A 342 1.00 -14.35 -16.15
CA ASP A 342 1.46 -13.85 -14.85
C ASP A 342 2.97 -13.97 -14.63
N ASN A 343 3.74 -13.61 -15.66
CA ASN A 343 5.19 -13.72 -15.74
C ASN A 343 5.76 -15.15 -15.62
N ASN A 344 4.95 -16.16 -15.81
CA ASN A 344 5.39 -17.56 -15.80
C ASN A 344 6.01 -17.94 -17.15
N ALA A 345 7.34 -18.06 -17.20
CA ALA A 345 8.08 -18.37 -18.42
C ALA A 345 7.66 -19.70 -19.06
N GLN A 346 7.42 -20.75 -18.26
CA GLN A 346 7.04 -22.07 -18.76
C GLN A 346 5.66 -22.05 -19.42
N LYS A 347 4.70 -21.35 -18.81
CA LYS A 347 3.36 -21.16 -19.39
C LYS A 347 3.43 -20.31 -20.67
N ALA A 348 4.14 -19.20 -20.64
CA ALA A 348 4.32 -18.35 -21.81
C ALA A 348 4.96 -19.11 -22.99
N LEU A 349 5.96 -19.95 -22.73
CA LEU A 349 6.55 -20.85 -23.73
C LEU A 349 5.57 -21.90 -24.27
N ALA A 350 4.79 -22.53 -23.36
CA ALA A 350 3.80 -23.53 -23.74
C ALA A 350 2.69 -22.93 -24.64
N MET A 351 2.25 -21.72 -24.35
CA MET A 351 1.30 -20.96 -25.20
C MET A 351 1.96 -20.56 -26.53
N GLY A 352 3.17 -20.02 -26.49
CA GLY A 352 3.88 -19.55 -27.67
C GLY A 352 4.21 -20.65 -28.66
N ARG A 353 4.60 -21.82 -28.19
CA ARG A 353 4.86 -23.01 -29.05
C ARG A 353 3.63 -23.55 -29.78
N ARG A 354 2.43 -23.14 -29.38
CA ARG A 354 1.18 -23.50 -30.06
C ARG A 354 0.79 -22.54 -31.19
N LEU A 355 1.41 -21.36 -31.29
CA LEU A 355 1.18 -20.41 -32.36
C LEU A 355 1.71 -20.95 -33.70
N SER A 356 0.90 -20.82 -34.74
CA SER A 356 1.21 -21.38 -36.07
C SER A 356 2.48 -20.78 -36.67
N TYR A 357 2.72 -19.49 -36.55
CA TYR A 357 3.93 -18.86 -37.04
C TYR A 357 5.21 -19.33 -36.32
N VAL A 358 5.10 -19.70 -35.02
CA VAL A 358 6.21 -20.26 -34.24
C VAL A 358 6.49 -21.69 -34.64
N LYS A 359 5.44 -22.50 -34.87
CA LYS A 359 5.60 -23.88 -35.42
C LYS A 359 6.23 -23.88 -36.80
N ASN A 360 5.91 -22.88 -37.62
CA ASN A 360 6.43 -22.76 -38.98
C ASN A 360 7.76 -22.00 -39.09
N TRP A 361 8.36 -21.68 -37.91
CA TRP A 361 9.67 -21.00 -37.86
C TRP A 361 10.83 -22.01 -38.01
N THR A 362 11.21 -22.27 -39.24
CA THR A 362 12.15 -23.34 -39.60
C THR A 362 13.64 -22.99 -39.43
N ASP A 363 13.97 -21.70 -39.36
CA ASP A 363 15.33 -21.15 -39.16
C ASP A 363 15.62 -20.81 -37.70
N GLN A 364 14.80 -21.30 -36.77
CA GLN A 364 14.95 -21.11 -35.33
C GLN A 364 16.18 -21.84 -34.79
N THR A 365 17.01 -21.14 -34.01
CA THR A 365 18.11 -21.76 -33.28
C THR A 365 17.59 -22.56 -32.07
N PRO A 366 18.33 -23.62 -31.64
CA PRO A 366 17.97 -24.30 -30.38
C PRO A 366 17.90 -23.31 -29.24
N ASP A 367 16.87 -23.42 -28.41
CA ASP A 367 16.58 -22.56 -27.21
C ASP A 367 16.33 -21.06 -27.51
N GLU A 368 16.04 -20.67 -28.76
CA GLU A 368 15.83 -19.28 -29.14
C GLU A 368 14.63 -18.66 -28.43
N LEU A 369 13.54 -19.39 -28.32
CA LEU A 369 12.32 -18.92 -27.63
C LEU A 369 12.57 -18.68 -26.14
N GLU A 370 13.29 -19.61 -25.51
CA GLU A 370 13.70 -19.55 -24.10
C GLU A 370 14.63 -18.36 -23.85
N ASN A 371 15.66 -18.20 -24.71
CA ASN A 371 16.62 -17.11 -24.64
C ASN A 371 15.92 -15.72 -24.79
N CYS A 372 14.96 -15.64 -25.70
CA CYS A 372 14.16 -14.42 -25.88
C CYS A 372 13.29 -14.15 -24.67
N ILE A 373 12.60 -15.13 -24.10
CA ILE A 373 11.80 -14.97 -22.86
C ILE A 373 12.70 -14.54 -21.70
N ALA A 374 13.85 -15.20 -21.51
CA ALA A 374 14.81 -14.79 -20.49
C ALA A 374 15.34 -13.35 -20.71
N THR A 375 15.49 -12.93 -21.95
CA THR A 375 15.89 -11.57 -22.31
C THR A 375 14.79 -10.57 -22.00
N VAL A 376 13.52 -10.91 -22.27
CA VAL A 376 12.36 -10.07 -21.93
C VAL A 376 12.20 -9.97 -20.43
N GLN A 377 12.39 -11.04 -19.68
CA GLN A 377 12.30 -11.02 -18.20
C GLN A 377 13.40 -10.17 -17.54
N LYS A 378 14.54 -9.98 -18.16
CA LYS A 378 15.59 -9.05 -17.71
C LYS A 378 15.25 -7.58 -17.95
N ARG A 379 14.25 -7.28 -18.77
CA ARG A 379 13.76 -5.93 -19.05
C ARG A 379 12.57 -5.60 -18.15
N PRO A 380 12.16 -4.33 -18.01
CA PRO A 380 10.88 -3.99 -17.42
C PRO A 380 9.76 -4.71 -18.18
N LEU A 381 9.04 -5.59 -17.49
CA LEU A 381 7.94 -6.35 -18.08
C LEU A 381 6.74 -5.45 -18.32
N LEU A 382 5.94 -5.79 -19.33
CA LEU A 382 4.63 -5.17 -19.51
C LEU A 382 3.80 -5.39 -18.25
N ARG A 383 3.28 -4.32 -17.68
CA ARG A 383 2.42 -4.37 -16.48
C ARG A 383 0.95 -4.13 -16.80
N ARG A 384 0.65 -3.69 -18.00
CA ARG A 384 -0.71 -3.59 -18.55
C ARG A 384 -0.77 -4.16 -19.95
N ARG A 385 -1.97 -4.48 -20.40
CA ARG A 385 -2.20 -4.93 -21.76
C ARG A 385 -2.05 -3.75 -22.72
N PRO A 386 -1.22 -3.88 -23.76
CA PRO A 386 -1.22 -2.96 -24.89
C PRO A 386 -2.62 -2.86 -25.49
N LYS A 387 -2.98 -1.70 -26.00
CA LYS A 387 -4.30 -1.42 -26.57
C LYS A 387 -4.70 -2.43 -27.65
N GLU A 388 -3.76 -2.79 -28.51
CA GLU A 388 -3.94 -3.79 -29.56
C GLU A 388 -4.31 -5.17 -28.97
N LEU A 389 -3.59 -5.62 -27.95
CA LEU A 389 -3.87 -6.87 -27.25
C LEU A 389 -5.24 -6.82 -26.55
N GLU A 390 -5.57 -5.71 -25.90
CA GLU A 390 -6.85 -5.55 -25.24
C GLU A 390 -8.03 -5.55 -26.20
N GLU A 391 -7.91 -4.88 -27.36
CA GLU A 391 -8.92 -4.92 -28.42
C GLU A 391 -9.13 -6.32 -28.99
N LEU A 392 -8.03 -7.09 -29.16
CA LEU A 392 -8.10 -8.48 -29.62
C LEU A 392 -8.86 -9.38 -28.62
N LEU A 393 -8.52 -9.30 -27.34
CA LEU A 393 -9.15 -10.09 -26.30
C LEU A 393 -10.61 -9.69 -26.09
N GLN A 394 -10.94 -8.40 -26.14
CA GLN A 394 -12.32 -7.89 -26.04
C GLN A 394 -13.20 -8.35 -27.21
N LYS A 395 -12.70 -8.30 -28.45
CA LYS A 395 -13.41 -8.82 -29.63
C LYS A 395 -13.72 -10.31 -29.49
N ALA A 396 -12.82 -11.07 -28.92
CA ALA A 396 -12.98 -12.51 -28.68
C ALA A 396 -13.83 -12.84 -27.43
N GLY A 397 -14.26 -11.85 -26.69
CA GLY A 397 -15.05 -12.03 -25.46
C GLY A 397 -14.26 -12.59 -24.29
N ILE A 398 -12.91 -12.55 -24.36
CA ILE A 398 -12.03 -13.02 -23.30
C ILE A 398 -11.81 -11.87 -22.29
N ASP A 399 -11.92 -12.18 -21.01
CA ASP A 399 -11.63 -11.26 -19.92
C ASP A 399 -12.42 -9.94 -19.94
N LYS A 400 -13.72 -10.01 -20.27
CA LYS A 400 -14.59 -8.82 -20.23
C LYS A 400 -14.67 -8.15 -18.86
N ASP A 401 -14.46 -8.93 -17.80
CA ASP A 401 -14.55 -8.51 -16.39
C ASP A 401 -13.31 -8.97 -15.62
N LEU A 402 -12.13 -8.51 -16.05
CA LEU A 402 -10.94 -8.74 -15.23
C LEU A 402 -11.06 -7.97 -13.90
N PRO A 403 -10.86 -8.66 -12.77
CA PRO A 403 -10.73 -7.98 -11.50
C PRO A 403 -9.54 -7.00 -11.59
N GLN A 404 -9.71 -5.80 -11.03
CA GLN A 404 -8.60 -4.86 -10.88
C GLN A 404 -7.51 -5.55 -10.06
N PRO A 405 -6.24 -5.47 -10.47
CA PRO A 405 -5.17 -6.04 -9.65
C PRO A 405 -5.24 -5.43 -8.26
N GLU A 406 -5.25 -6.28 -7.24
CA GLU A 406 -5.13 -5.80 -5.86
C GLU A 406 -3.83 -5.00 -5.75
N LEU A 407 -3.92 -3.82 -5.17
CA LEU A 407 -2.78 -2.93 -4.97
C LEU A 407 -1.63 -3.57 -4.17
N TYR A 408 -1.85 -4.72 -3.54
CA TYR A 408 -0.86 -5.47 -2.79
C TYR A 408 -1.29 -6.95 -2.73
N SER A 409 -1.08 -7.72 -3.81
CA SER A 409 -1.07 -9.17 -3.73
C SER A 409 0.10 -9.60 -2.82
N GLY A 410 -0.07 -10.62 -1.99
CA GLY A 410 0.91 -11.08 -1.00
C GLY A 410 2.21 -11.67 -1.56
N VAL A 411 2.68 -11.18 -2.70
CA VAL A 411 4.03 -11.38 -3.21
C VAL A 411 4.95 -10.53 -2.34
N ASP A 412 6.07 -11.09 -1.93
CA ASP A 412 7.12 -10.38 -1.19
C ASP A 412 7.41 -9.04 -1.87
N PRO A 413 7.11 -7.89 -1.24
CA PRO A 413 7.32 -6.59 -1.86
C PRO A 413 8.77 -6.34 -2.27
N MET A 414 9.73 -7.15 -1.81
CA MET A 414 11.15 -7.02 -2.10
C MET A 414 11.68 -8.03 -3.13
N ALA A 415 10.87 -9.04 -3.52
CA ALA A 415 11.33 -10.13 -4.41
C ALA A 415 11.76 -9.66 -5.80
N ASP A 416 11.26 -8.52 -6.29
CA ASP A 416 11.54 -7.99 -7.61
C ASP A 416 12.72 -7.01 -7.66
N LEU A 417 13.32 -6.67 -6.51
CA LEU A 417 14.41 -5.70 -6.42
C LEU A 417 15.76 -6.41 -6.38
N PRO A 418 16.71 -6.07 -7.29
CA PRO A 418 17.98 -6.77 -7.40
C PRO A 418 19.02 -6.26 -6.37
N PHE A 419 18.72 -6.43 -5.07
CA PHE A 419 19.57 -5.93 -3.98
C PHE A 419 21.01 -6.43 -4.06
N ASP A 420 21.22 -7.72 -4.30
CA ASP A 420 22.56 -8.30 -4.35
C ASP A 420 23.39 -7.66 -5.46
N ARG A 421 22.79 -7.49 -6.66
CA ARG A 421 23.44 -6.81 -7.79
C ARG A 421 23.78 -5.36 -7.44
N TRP A 422 22.85 -4.61 -6.85
CA TRP A 422 23.13 -3.23 -6.42
C TRP A 422 24.25 -3.15 -5.40
N CYS A 423 24.28 -4.08 -4.44
CA CYS A 423 25.34 -4.14 -3.43
C CYS A 423 26.69 -4.50 -4.05
N ASP A 424 26.74 -5.41 -5.03
CA ASP A 424 27.98 -5.75 -5.76
C ASP A 424 28.47 -4.55 -6.58
N GLU A 425 27.58 -3.83 -7.26
CA GLU A 425 27.92 -2.63 -7.99
C GLU A 425 28.41 -1.52 -7.05
N ILE A 426 27.74 -1.28 -5.90
CA ILE A 426 28.21 -0.34 -4.87
C ILE A 426 29.61 -0.72 -4.37
N ALA A 427 29.85 -2.01 -4.10
CA ALA A 427 31.16 -2.51 -3.64
C ALA A 427 32.26 -2.27 -4.68
N SER A 428 31.97 -2.35 -5.96
CA SER A 428 32.95 -2.10 -7.04
C SER A 428 33.44 -0.65 -7.07
N PHE A 429 32.70 0.27 -6.47
CA PHE A 429 33.05 1.69 -6.36
C PHE A 429 33.79 2.07 -5.07
N PHE A 430 34.02 1.15 -4.13
CA PHE A 430 34.64 1.45 -2.84
C PHE A 430 36.04 2.03 -2.94
N ASP A 431 36.83 1.61 -3.92
CA ASP A 431 38.18 2.12 -4.13
C ASP A 431 38.22 3.34 -5.06
N VAL A 432 37.07 3.72 -5.61
CA VAL A 432 36.94 4.81 -6.58
C VAL A 432 36.44 6.09 -5.93
N TYR A 433 35.40 5.98 -5.11
CA TYR A 433 34.76 7.14 -4.50
C TYR A 433 35.08 7.26 -3.02
N PRO A 434 35.70 8.36 -2.56
CA PRO A 434 35.92 8.59 -1.14
C PRO A 434 34.63 8.52 -0.34
N CYS A 435 34.73 8.08 0.89
CA CYS A 435 33.64 7.91 1.85
C CYS A 435 32.64 6.79 1.58
N LEU A 436 32.56 6.23 0.37
CA LEU A 436 31.54 5.23 0.05
C LEU A 436 31.74 3.92 0.83
N ARG A 437 33.00 3.46 0.97
CA ARG A 437 33.35 2.30 1.79
C ARG A 437 33.05 2.54 3.26
N GLU A 438 33.45 3.69 3.78
CA GLU A 438 33.31 4.10 5.18
C GLU A 438 31.83 4.27 5.59
N VAL A 439 30.97 4.60 4.64
CA VAL A 439 29.51 4.65 4.81
C VAL A 439 28.90 3.25 4.81
N CYS A 440 29.29 2.39 3.88
CA CYS A 440 28.59 1.13 3.60
C CYS A 440 29.11 -0.04 4.44
N GLN A 441 30.42 -0.24 4.48
CA GLN A 441 31.04 -1.46 5.04
C GLN A 441 30.74 -1.71 6.53
N PRO A 442 30.57 -0.70 7.42
CA PRO A 442 30.17 -0.92 8.81
C PRO A 442 28.75 -1.47 8.99
N HIS A 443 27.98 -1.58 7.94
CA HIS A 443 26.56 -1.91 7.98
C HIS A 443 26.21 -3.12 7.11
N PRO A 444 25.12 -3.86 7.42
CA PRO A 444 24.64 -4.96 6.58
C PRO A 444 24.43 -4.54 5.13
N ARG A 445 24.80 -5.40 4.19
CA ARG A 445 24.73 -5.13 2.73
C ARG A 445 23.36 -4.64 2.29
N ARG A 446 22.29 -5.21 2.83
CA ARG A 446 20.91 -4.81 2.50
C ARG A 446 20.59 -3.33 2.71
N LEU A 447 21.38 -2.62 3.53
CA LEU A 447 21.23 -1.18 3.78
C LEU A 447 21.99 -0.32 2.77
N TRP A 448 22.96 -0.86 2.03
CA TRP A 448 23.86 -0.08 1.19
C TRP A 448 23.16 0.81 0.14
N PRO A 449 22.12 0.34 -0.58
CA PRO A 449 21.38 1.23 -1.49
C PRO A 449 20.78 2.45 -0.78
N PHE A 450 20.21 2.25 0.41
CA PHE A 450 19.68 3.37 1.21
C PHE A 450 20.79 4.28 1.74
N LEU A 451 21.90 3.73 2.21
CA LEU A 451 23.03 4.49 2.75
C LEU A 451 23.72 5.33 1.68
N LEU A 452 23.82 4.85 0.43
CA LEU A 452 24.30 5.63 -0.71
C LEU A 452 23.49 6.90 -0.90
N PHE A 453 22.14 6.81 -0.89
CA PHE A 453 21.26 7.97 -1.05
C PHE A 453 21.28 8.90 0.18
N ALA A 454 21.21 8.34 1.37
CA ALA A 454 21.16 9.11 2.61
C ALA A 454 22.45 9.88 2.86
N SER A 455 23.62 9.25 2.67
CA SER A 455 24.92 9.92 2.82
C SER A 455 25.15 10.97 1.75
N ALA A 456 24.78 10.73 0.50
CA ALA A 456 24.82 11.73 -0.55
C ALA A 456 23.97 12.97 -0.19
N ALA A 457 22.78 12.78 0.40
CA ALA A 457 21.92 13.87 0.83
C ALA A 457 22.53 14.68 1.98
N MET A 458 23.21 14.03 2.92
CA MET A 458 23.92 14.71 4.00
C MET A 458 25.12 15.51 3.45
N MET A 459 25.95 14.88 2.63
CA MET A 459 27.10 15.54 1.96
C MET A 459 26.66 16.68 1.05
N GLY A 460 25.62 16.48 0.24
CA GLY A 460 25.04 17.51 -0.62
C GLY A 460 24.43 18.66 0.18
N THR A 461 23.96 18.43 1.40
CA THR A 461 23.50 19.49 2.32
C THR A 461 24.68 20.33 2.80
N CYS A 462 25.87 19.76 3.02
CA CYS A 462 27.09 20.53 3.27
C CYS A 462 27.48 21.34 2.04
N MET A 463 27.36 20.79 0.83
CA MET A 463 27.60 21.51 -0.44
C MET A 463 26.49 22.55 -0.78
N THR A 464 25.84 23.08 0.22
CA THR A 464 24.69 24.00 0.08
C THR A 464 24.92 25.22 -0.81
N LEU A 465 26.15 25.68 -1.02
CA LEU A 465 26.49 26.83 -1.84
C LEU A 465 26.96 26.45 -3.26
N THR A 466 26.73 25.19 -3.66
CA THR A 466 26.96 24.75 -5.03
C THR A 466 25.67 24.77 -5.85
N PHE A 467 25.79 24.81 -7.16
CA PHE A 467 24.68 24.68 -8.11
C PHE A 467 25.17 24.05 -9.41
N TYR A 468 24.22 23.55 -10.21
CA TYR A 468 24.48 23.03 -11.55
C TYR A 468 23.41 23.51 -12.53
N ARG A 469 23.68 23.34 -13.85
CA ARG A 469 22.73 23.60 -14.93
C ARG A 469 22.05 22.29 -15.31
N PHE A 470 20.75 22.34 -15.68
CA PHE A 470 19.98 21.17 -16.00
C PHE A 470 19.19 21.36 -17.31
N TYR A 471 18.96 20.27 -18.04
CA TYR A 471 18.37 20.31 -19.38
C TYR A 471 16.93 20.86 -19.45
N VAL A 472 16.17 20.82 -18.33
CA VAL A 472 14.80 21.35 -18.29
C VAL A 472 14.77 22.88 -18.41
N ASP A 473 15.73 23.54 -17.77
CA ASP A 473 15.95 24.99 -17.87
C ASP A 473 17.42 25.31 -17.55
N ASN A 474 18.24 25.44 -18.56
CA ASN A 474 19.68 25.69 -18.39
C ASN A 474 20.03 27.10 -17.90
N SER A 475 19.06 28.01 -17.88
CA SER A 475 19.25 29.37 -17.32
C SER A 475 19.15 29.36 -15.80
N LYS A 476 18.48 28.40 -15.23
CA LYS A 476 18.26 28.27 -13.79
C LYS A 476 19.47 27.60 -13.11
N ARG A 477 19.82 28.08 -11.91
CA ARG A 477 20.79 27.44 -11.01
C ARG A 477 20.06 26.39 -10.17
N TYR A 478 20.24 25.10 -10.46
CA TYR A 478 19.68 24.01 -9.68
C TYR A 478 20.61 23.70 -8.51
N ARG A 479 20.02 23.46 -7.34
CA ARG A 479 20.76 23.10 -6.11
C ARG A 479 20.65 21.60 -5.86
N LEU A 480 21.51 21.08 -5.02
CA LEU A 480 21.46 19.68 -4.59
C LEU A 480 20.30 19.49 -3.59
N ASN A 481 19.14 19.08 -4.08
CA ASN A 481 17.92 18.92 -3.29
C ASN A 481 17.57 17.44 -3.11
N TYR A 482 17.15 17.07 -1.90
CA TYR A 482 16.88 15.68 -1.54
C TYR A 482 15.61 15.54 -0.71
N ILE A 483 14.80 14.54 -1.06
CA ILE A 483 13.72 14.01 -0.24
C ILE A 483 13.93 12.50 -0.21
N ILE A 484 14.71 12.01 0.74
CA ILE A 484 15.08 10.60 0.88
C ILE A 484 14.21 9.96 1.95
N LEU A 485 13.55 8.86 1.60
CA LEU A 485 12.73 8.08 2.52
C LEU A 485 13.19 6.62 2.52
N GLY A 486 13.84 6.20 3.58
CA GLY A 486 14.16 4.79 3.83
C GLY A 486 12.92 4.05 4.32
N VAL A 487 12.55 2.96 3.65
CA VAL A 487 11.39 2.15 4.04
C VAL A 487 11.85 0.79 4.54
N GLY A 488 11.58 0.49 5.79
CA GLY A 488 11.98 -0.79 6.40
C GLY A 488 11.13 -1.15 7.60
N ASP A 489 11.06 -2.44 7.87
CA ASP A 489 10.33 -2.99 9.02
C ASP A 489 10.90 -2.48 10.36
N PRO A 490 10.20 -2.64 11.48
CA PRO A 490 10.79 -2.43 12.78
C PRO A 490 12.10 -3.23 12.92
N THR A 491 13.11 -2.66 13.56
CA THR A 491 14.44 -3.27 13.72
C THR A 491 15.30 -3.40 12.45
N SER A 492 14.90 -2.85 11.33
CA SER A 492 15.65 -2.91 10.05
C SER A 492 16.99 -2.13 10.03
N GLY A 493 17.38 -1.47 11.12
CA GLY A 493 18.62 -0.71 11.19
C GLY A 493 18.45 0.80 10.94
N LYS A 494 17.26 1.36 11.18
CA LYS A 494 16.97 2.80 11.00
C LYS A 494 17.91 3.72 11.79
N GLY A 495 18.39 3.30 12.96
CA GLY A 495 19.35 4.04 13.79
C GLY A 495 20.74 4.23 13.18
N THR A 496 21.05 3.59 12.04
CA THR A 496 22.32 3.82 11.33
C THR A 496 22.51 5.27 10.88
N LEU A 497 21.39 5.99 10.67
CA LEU A 497 21.44 7.41 10.30
C LEU A 497 22.04 8.31 11.38
N ASP A 498 21.92 7.95 12.67
CA ASP A 498 22.43 8.77 13.79
C ASP A 498 23.94 8.94 13.69
N ARG A 499 24.68 7.83 13.44
CA ARG A 499 26.12 7.88 13.23
C ARG A 499 26.50 8.75 12.02
N LEU A 500 25.82 8.54 10.89
CA LEU A 500 26.11 9.29 9.66
C LEU A 500 25.79 10.77 9.82
N GLN A 501 24.71 11.09 10.51
CA GLN A 501 24.33 12.48 10.81
C GLN A 501 25.43 13.18 11.62
N GLU A 502 25.92 12.57 12.69
CA GLU A 502 26.99 13.15 13.52
C GLU A 502 28.31 13.39 12.77
N LEU A 503 28.60 12.59 11.77
CA LEU A 503 29.83 12.66 11.00
C LEU A 503 29.71 13.53 9.75
N LEU A 504 28.67 13.27 8.92
CA LEU A 504 28.52 13.92 7.62
C LEU A 504 27.84 15.30 7.71
N LEU A 505 27.11 15.59 8.79
CA LEU A 505 26.56 16.93 9.06
C LEU A 505 27.31 17.67 10.18
N ALA A 506 28.51 17.23 10.56
CA ALA A 506 29.31 17.86 11.61
C ALA A 506 29.44 19.39 11.48
N PRO A 507 29.75 19.99 10.32
CA PRO A 507 29.85 21.44 10.20
C PRO A 507 28.49 22.14 10.42
N VAL A 508 27.38 21.51 10.06
CA VAL A 508 26.02 22.04 10.31
C VAL A 508 25.68 21.98 11.78
N ILE A 509 25.99 20.84 12.43
CA ILE A 509 25.76 20.63 13.86
C ILE A 509 26.57 21.61 14.71
N ASP A 510 27.83 21.85 14.36
CA ASP A 510 28.69 22.76 15.11
C ASP A 510 28.22 24.22 14.94
N ALA A 511 27.74 24.61 13.75
CA ALA A 511 27.11 25.91 13.54
C ALA A 511 25.80 26.08 14.33
N ASP A 512 24.99 25.03 14.39
CA ASP A 512 23.72 25.05 15.12
C ASP A 512 23.93 25.12 16.64
N LYS A 513 24.98 24.49 17.19
CA LYS A 513 25.35 24.65 18.61
C LYS A 513 25.60 26.11 18.96
N LEU A 514 26.32 26.85 18.10
CA LEU A 514 26.57 28.28 18.33
C LEU A 514 25.26 29.09 18.30
N ALA A 515 24.32 28.73 17.42
CA ALA A 515 23.01 29.37 17.34
C ALA A 515 22.14 29.06 18.59
N ASP A 516 22.20 27.84 19.09
CA ASP A 516 21.50 27.42 20.30
C ASP A 516 22.04 28.11 21.54
N ASP A 517 23.36 28.18 21.70
CA ASP A 517 24.02 28.86 22.79
C ASP A 517 23.68 30.36 22.83
N ALA A 518 23.69 31.02 21.69
CA ALA A 518 23.28 32.42 21.56
C ALA A 518 21.79 32.62 21.92
N THR A 519 20.93 31.69 21.49
CA THR A 519 19.49 31.74 21.80
C THR A 519 19.20 31.49 23.27
N ASN A 520 19.88 30.55 23.90
CA ASN A 520 19.73 30.20 25.30
C ASN A 520 20.27 31.32 26.22
N SER A 521 21.43 31.88 25.91
CA SER A 521 22.00 33.03 26.63
C SER A 521 21.04 34.23 26.56
N TRP A 522 20.43 34.50 25.43
CA TRP A 522 19.39 35.54 25.30
C TRP A 522 18.16 35.26 26.14
N LYS A 523 17.66 34.00 26.18
CA LYS A 523 16.51 33.62 27.03
C LYS A 523 16.81 33.80 28.51
N GLU A 524 18.02 33.44 28.96
CA GLU A 524 18.46 33.61 30.35
C GLU A 524 18.57 35.11 30.75
N MET A 525 19.15 35.94 29.91
CA MET A 525 19.20 37.38 30.12
C MET A 525 17.80 38.00 30.19
N LYS A 526 16.88 37.54 29.33
CA LYS A 526 15.49 38.03 29.32
C LYS A 526 14.69 37.58 30.55
N GLY A 527 14.93 36.37 31.04
CA GLY A 527 14.31 35.84 32.27
C GLY A 527 14.67 36.64 33.52
N ASN A 528 15.86 37.28 33.51
CA ASN A 528 16.38 38.09 34.62
C ASN A 528 16.08 39.58 34.51
N ALA A 529 15.56 40.07 33.39
CA ALA A 529 15.27 41.49 33.17
C ALA A 529 13.80 41.81 33.42
N ALA A 530 13.55 42.80 34.28
CA ALA A 530 12.18 43.28 34.64
C ALA A 530 11.49 44.03 33.45
N ASP A 531 12.16 44.25 32.31
CA ASP A 531 11.64 45.03 31.22
C ASP A 531 11.47 44.19 29.94
N ASN A 532 10.25 43.92 29.56
CA ASN A 532 9.82 43.06 28.45
C ASN A 532 10.07 43.64 27.04
N LYS A 533 10.90 44.69 26.88
CA LYS A 533 11.09 45.42 25.64
C LYS A 533 12.31 44.99 24.82
N ASP A 534 13.16 44.08 25.33
CA ASP A 534 14.32 43.63 24.58
C ASP A 534 13.96 42.68 23.44
N THR A 535 14.26 43.13 22.22
CA THR A 535 14.12 42.32 21.00
C THR A 535 15.21 41.24 20.97
N ARG A 536 14.89 40.03 20.48
CA ARG A 536 15.86 38.96 20.22
C ARG A 536 17.10 39.51 19.51
N PRO A 537 18.33 39.15 19.92
CA PRO A 537 19.55 39.64 19.25
C PRO A 537 19.45 39.42 17.76
N ARG A 538 19.82 40.48 17.01
CA ARG A 538 19.87 40.43 15.56
C ARG A 538 21.11 39.70 15.03
N ASP A 539 21.90 39.09 15.88
CA ASP A 539 23.06 38.29 15.50
C ASP A 539 22.61 37.04 14.81
N LYS A 540 22.98 36.92 13.56
CA LYS A 540 22.37 36.25 12.44
C LYS A 540 22.74 34.78 12.32
N ILE A 541 22.85 34.05 13.40
CA ILE A 541 23.07 32.58 13.36
C ILE A 541 21.72 31.91 13.60
N TYR A 542 21.24 31.19 12.60
CA TYR A 542 19.98 30.46 12.65
C TYR A 542 20.26 28.98 12.46
N ASN A 543 19.52 28.12 13.18
CA ASN A 543 19.64 26.68 13.07
C ASN A 543 19.30 26.21 11.65
N ARG A 544 20.03 25.24 11.15
CA ARG A 544 19.82 24.55 9.88
C ARG A 544 19.20 23.18 10.08
N MET A 545 19.45 22.50 11.22
CA MET A 545 18.84 21.22 11.54
C MET A 545 17.49 21.40 12.25
N PHE A 546 16.46 20.78 11.69
CA PHE A 546 15.10 20.86 12.23
C PHE A 546 14.52 19.47 12.42
N GLY A 547 14.34 19.07 13.65
CA GLY A 547 13.61 17.87 14.03
C GLY A 547 12.09 18.02 13.84
N PRO A 548 11.35 16.92 13.92
CA PRO A 548 9.89 16.89 13.72
C PRO A 548 9.10 17.72 14.76
N ARG A 549 9.70 18.06 15.90
CA ARG A 549 9.04 18.85 16.96
C ARG A 549 9.22 20.35 16.85
N SER A 550 9.85 20.85 15.79
CA SER A 550 10.05 22.28 15.60
C SER A 550 8.80 23.00 15.15
N SER A 551 8.56 24.24 15.61
CA SER A 551 7.40 25.04 15.18
C SER A 551 7.55 25.50 13.72
N ASN A 552 6.43 25.60 13.00
CA ASN A 552 6.44 26.11 11.62
C ASN A 552 6.95 27.56 11.55
N THR A 553 6.65 28.37 12.55
CA THR A 553 7.10 29.78 12.61
C THR A 553 8.62 29.87 12.68
N GLU A 554 9.26 29.05 13.51
CA GLU A 554 10.73 29.05 13.64
C GLU A 554 11.39 28.43 12.41
N PHE A 555 10.79 27.36 11.85
CA PHE A 555 11.27 26.75 10.61
C PHE A 555 11.29 27.75 9.45
N ILE A 556 10.20 28.49 9.23
CA ILE A 556 10.12 29.48 8.16
C ILE A 556 11.02 30.69 8.46
N ARG A 557 11.14 31.10 9.73
CA ARG A 557 12.07 32.17 10.14
C ARG A 557 13.52 31.79 9.78
N SER A 558 13.91 30.58 10.10
CA SER A 558 15.25 30.07 9.76
C SER A 558 15.43 29.95 8.24
N MET A 559 14.42 29.47 7.51
CA MET A 559 14.44 29.39 6.04
C MET A 559 14.71 30.76 5.39
N ILE A 560 14.08 31.83 5.91
CA ILE A 560 14.22 33.18 5.39
C ILE A 560 15.59 33.79 5.73
N ASN A 561 16.10 33.50 6.93
CA ASN A 561 17.24 34.20 7.49
C ASN A 561 18.57 33.45 7.38
N ASN A 562 18.57 32.14 7.10
CA ASN A 562 19.81 31.39 6.84
C ASN A 562 20.38 31.75 5.47
N LYS A 563 21.17 32.83 5.45
CA LYS A 563 21.78 33.37 4.26
C LYS A 563 23.24 33.74 4.51
N VAL A 564 24.05 33.62 3.48
CA VAL A 564 25.45 34.04 3.47
C VAL A 564 25.73 34.86 2.21
N MET A 565 26.69 35.75 2.32
CA MET A 565 27.21 36.51 1.17
C MET A 565 28.31 35.68 0.49
N VAL A 566 28.16 35.38 -0.79
CA VAL A 566 29.16 34.69 -1.61
C VAL A 566 29.39 35.55 -2.86
N ASP A 567 30.59 36.04 -3.08
CA ASP A 567 30.99 36.86 -4.23
C ASP A 567 30.04 38.06 -4.51
N GLY A 568 29.50 38.66 -3.42
CA GLY A 568 28.59 39.80 -3.50
C GLY A 568 27.11 39.45 -3.71
N GLU A 569 26.77 38.17 -3.87
CA GLU A 569 25.39 37.67 -3.91
C GLU A 569 24.94 37.07 -2.56
N GLU A 570 23.71 37.34 -2.17
CA GLU A 570 23.09 36.69 -1.00
C GLU A 570 22.53 35.29 -1.37
N MET A 571 23.11 34.26 -0.80
CA MET A 571 22.70 32.87 -1.04
C MET A 571 22.08 32.24 0.21
N ASN A 572 20.91 31.58 0.04
CA ASN A 572 20.29 30.80 1.13
C ASN A 572 20.99 29.46 1.34
N LEU A 573 21.09 29.08 2.61
CA LEU A 573 21.55 27.76 3.02
C LEU A 573 20.36 26.79 3.10
N HIS A 574 20.60 25.50 2.82
CA HIS A 574 19.59 24.47 3.03
C HIS A 574 19.37 24.23 4.52
N LEU A 575 18.10 24.16 4.92
CA LEU A 575 17.71 23.48 6.14
C LEU A 575 17.73 21.97 5.90
N VAL A 576 17.89 21.19 6.96
CA VAL A 576 17.89 19.74 6.88
C VAL A 576 17.07 19.14 8.02
N THR A 577 16.32 18.10 7.69
CA THR A 577 15.64 17.23 8.65
C THR A 577 16.18 15.81 8.51
N VAL A 578 16.63 15.23 9.62
CA VAL A 578 16.95 13.81 9.73
C VAL A 578 15.98 13.24 10.76
N ASP A 579 15.15 12.28 10.35
CA ASP A 579 14.13 11.67 11.20
C ASP A 579 14.11 10.15 11.03
N THR A 580 14.61 9.45 12.05
CA THR A 580 14.66 7.98 12.05
C THR A 580 13.34 7.31 12.37
N GLU A 581 12.30 8.07 12.76
CA GLU A 581 11.00 7.56 13.19
C GLU A 581 9.83 8.43 12.68
N LYS A 582 9.72 8.62 11.37
CA LYS A 582 8.61 9.39 10.77
C LYS A 582 7.22 8.85 11.12
N ASP A 583 7.14 7.58 11.51
CA ASP A 583 5.92 6.95 12.03
C ASP A 583 5.32 7.75 13.21
N ASN A 584 6.16 8.26 14.11
CA ASN A 584 5.75 9.05 15.26
C ASN A 584 5.36 10.49 14.88
N SER A 585 6.10 11.09 13.96
CA SER A 585 5.89 12.47 13.49
C SER A 585 4.52 12.64 12.83
N ILE A 586 4.09 11.67 12.01
CA ILE A 586 2.77 11.69 11.35
C ILE A 586 1.62 11.58 12.35
N ASN A 587 1.80 10.82 13.42
CA ASN A 587 0.77 10.71 14.46
C ASN A 587 0.61 12.01 15.26
N MET A 588 1.68 12.78 15.43
CA MET A 588 1.68 14.09 16.08
C MET A 588 1.07 15.19 15.20
N SER A 589 1.22 15.12 13.88
CA SER A 589 0.72 16.12 12.94
C SER A 589 -0.80 16.24 12.88
N LYS A 590 -1.54 15.25 13.40
CA LYS A 590 -3.02 15.28 13.45
C LYS A 590 -3.61 16.26 14.46
N SER A 591 -2.81 16.86 15.32
CA SER A 591 -3.29 17.75 16.40
C SER A 591 -3.25 19.25 16.08
N GLY A 592 -2.90 19.68 14.87
CA GLY A 592 -3.05 21.07 14.41
C GLY A 592 -1.73 21.75 14.02
N GLY A 593 -1.74 22.47 12.90
CA GLY A 593 -0.69 23.42 12.50
C GLY A 593 0.49 22.84 11.67
N TRP A 594 0.69 21.54 11.62
CA TRP A 594 1.78 20.87 10.90
C TRP A 594 1.46 20.50 9.45
N GLN A 595 0.21 20.70 9.00
CA GLN A 595 -0.31 20.26 7.69
C GLN A 595 0.37 20.91 6.49
N ASN A 596 1.10 22.02 6.67
CA ASN A 596 1.69 22.75 5.56
C ASN A 596 3.12 22.31 5.20
N ARG A 597 3.77 21.38 5.93
CA ARG A 597 5.13 20.93 5.61
C ARG A 597 5.20 20.06 4.36
N ASP A 598 4.17 19.27 4.08
CA ASP A 598 4.13 18.47 2.84
C ASP A 598 4.13 19.37 1.60
N ILE A 599 3.41 20.51 1.65
CA ILE A 599 3.42 21.49 0.59
C ILE A 599 4.82 22.14 0.45
N MET A 600 5.49 22.44 1.56
CA MET A 600 6.85 22.96 1.54
C MET A 600 7.85 21.93 0.99
N ALA A 601 7.67 20.62 1.29
CA ALA A 601 8.49 19.56 0.72
C ALA A 601 8.37 19.50 -0.80
N LEU A 602 7.15 19.64 -1.36
CA LEU A 602 6.94 19.74 -2.81
C LEU A 602 7.71 20.89 -3.43
N LYS A 603 7.70 22.07 -2.78
CA LYS A 603 8.41 23.28 -3.23
C LYS A 603 9.92 23.20 -3.04
N ALA A 604 10.38 22.47 -2.01
CA ALA A 604 11.80 22.27 -1.72
C ALA A 604 12.53 21.56 -2.85
N PHE A 605 11.88 20.57 -3.49
CA PHE A 605 12.49 19.79 -4.57
C PHE A 605 13.02 20.63 -5.72
N HIS A 606 12.37 21.75 -6.03
CA HIS A 606 12.79 22.69 -7.10
C HIS A 606 13.17 24.07 -6.59
N ASN A 607 13.31 24.28 -5.29
CA ASN A 607 13.53 25.58 -4.64
C ASN A 607 12.52 26.64 -5.09
N GLU A 608 11.23 26.25 -5.10
CA GLU A 608 10.14 27.12 -5.52
C GLU A 608 9.86 28.21 -4.47
N PHE A 609 9.19 29.28 -4.90
CA PHE A 609 8.76 30.32 -4.00
C PHE A 609 7.56 29.88 -3.14
N ASP A 610 7.61 30.30 -1.89
CA ASP A 610 6.49 30.32 -0.97
C ASP A 610 6.31 31.70 -0.35
N SER A 611 5.19 31.94 0.33
CA SER A 611 4.93 33.19 1.00
C SER A 611 4.00 33.01 2.19
N GLN A 612 4.24 33.76 3.25
CA GLN A 612 3.30 33.90 4.35
C GLN A 612 3.16 35.37 4.77
N HIS A 613 1.96 35.74 5.21
CA HIS A 613 1.65 37.06 5.69
C HIS A 613 0.86 36.99 6.98
N TYR A 614 1.46 37.45 8.07
CA TYR A 614 0.85 37.53 9.39
C TYR A 614 0.94 38.94 9.93
N SER A 615 -0.09 39.39 10.64
CA SER A 615 -0.15 40.73 11.25
C SER A 615 0.42 40.80 12.67
N ASN A 616 0.85 39.65 13.25
CA ASN A 616 1.41 39.63 14.59
C ASN A 616 2.92 39.93 14.59
N ASN A 617 3.40 40.56 15.67
CA ASN A 617 4.81 40.98 15.78
C ASN A 617 5.83 39.84 15.95
N GLN A 618 5.38 38.61 16.13
CA GLN A 618 6.26 37.45 16.37
C GLN A 618 6.49 36.58 15.14
N SER A 619 5.67 36.74 14.10
CA SER A 619 5.79 35.95 12.86
C SER A 619 6.52 36.75 11.79
N VAL A 620 7.36 36.00 11.03
CA VAL A 620 8.04 36.59 9.85
C VAL A 620 7.04 36.55 8.69
N SER A 621 6.90 37.70 8.02
CA SER A 621 6.05 37.85 6.82
C SER A 621 6.93 38.14 5.61
N GLY A 622 6.59 37.54 4.46
CA GLY A 622 7.28 37.79 3.22
C GLY A 622 7.27 36.62 2.25
N ARG A 623 7.90 36.82 1.13
CA ARG A 623 8.14 35.81 0.09
C ARG A 623 9.54 35.24 0.27
N PHE A 624 9.68 33.92 0.16
CA PHE A 624 10.93 33.18 0.32
C PHE A 624 11.00 31.98 -0.64
N ARG A 625 12.21 31.49 -0.89
CA ARG A 625 12.40 30.19 -1.57
C ARG A 625 12.62 29.11 -0.55
N VAL A 626 12.11 27.90 -0.85
CA VAL A 626 12.22 26.75 0.04
C VAL A 626 13.51 25.99 -0.27
N TYR A 627 14.48 26.03 0.66
CA TYR A 627 15.73 25.27 0.65
C TYR A 627 15.69 24.29 1.82
N TRP A 628 15.26 23.04 1.58
CA TRP A 628 15.06 22.06 2.63
C TRP A 628 15.33 20.64 2.12
N ASN A 629 16.32 19.98 2.72
CA ASN A 629 16.64 18.57 2.47
C ASN A 629 16.06 17.70 3.56
N GLN A 630 15.55 16.54 3.19
CA GLN A 630 14.88 15.57 4.08
C GLN A 630 15.51 14.21 3.92
N ILE A 631 15.92 13.61 5.05
CA ILE A 631 16.46 12.25 5.14
C ILE A 631 15.67 11.57 6.26
N GLU A 632 14.73 10.72 5.89
CA GLU A 632 13.76 10.18 6.83
C GLU A 632 13.63 8.67 6.67
N THR A 633 13.19 7.97 7.73
CA THR A 633 12.85 6.56 7.65
C THR A 633 11.45 6.29 8.19
N CYS A 634 10.77 5.31 7.61
CA CYS A 634 9.45 4.90 8.05
C CYS A 634 9.22 3.39 7.84
N THR A 635 8.09 2.91 8.34
CA THR A 635 7.61 1.56 8.05
C THR A 635 6.75 1.52 6.79
N PRO A 636 6.60 0.36 6.10
CA PRO A 636 5.71 0.23 4.95
C PRO A 636 4.27 0.70 5.23
N PRO A 637 3.64 0.41 6.38
CA PRO A 637 2.32 0.97 6.70
C PRO A 637 2.28 2.50 6.77
N THR A 638 3.38 3.13 7.13
CA THR A 638 3.47 4.59 7.19
C THR A 638 3.65 5.18 5.80
N LEU A 639 4.42 4.56 4.92
CA LEU A 639 4.48 4.94 3.51
C LEU A 639 3.08 4.95 2.88
N LYS A 640 2.26 3.91 3.13
CA LYS A 640 0.85 3.84 2.67
C LYS A 640 -0.04 4.97 3.20
N ARG A 641 0.27 5.54 4.36
CA ARG A 641 -0.44 6.72 4.90
C ARG A 641 0.05 8.01 4.28
N LEU A 642 1.35 8.10 3.98
CA LEU A 642 1.97 9.27 3.32
C LEU A 642 1.49 9.40 1.88
N VAL A 643 1.47 8.29 1.14
CA VAL A 643 1.05 8.24 -0.26
C VAL A 643 -0.09 7.22 -0.39
N ASN A 644 -1.25 7.68 -0.77
CA ASN A 644 -2.46 6.87 -0.94
C ASN A 644 -3.34 7.47 -2.05
N GLU A 645 -4.40 6.77 -2.44
CA GLU A 645 -5.32 7.17 -3.51
C GLU A 645 -5.90 8.60 -3.38
N ARG A 646 -5.88 9.19 -2.19
CA ARG A 646 -6.43 10.54 -1.95
C ARG A 646 -5.42 11.66 -2.15
N ASN A 647 -4.14 11.38 -2.00
CA ASN A 647 -3.10 12.41 -1.98
C ASN A 647 -1.94 12.20 -2.96
N PHE A 648 -1.85 11.06 -3.66
CA PHE A 648 -0.76 10.82 -4.63
C PHE A 648 -0.74 11.87 -5.77
N ASN A 649 -1.90 12.43 -6.13
CA ASN A 649 -2.01 13.54 -7.10
C ASN A 649 -1.22 14.80 -6.69
N SER A 650 -0.77 14.92 -5.43
CA SER A 650 0.11 16.01 -5.02
C SER A 650 1.48 15.94 -5.69
N GLY A 651 1.89 14.77 -6.19
CA GLY A 651 3.18 14.49 -6.82
C GLY A 651 4.34 14.46 -5.82
N LEU A 652 4.08 14.21 -4.54
CA LEU A 652 5.12 14.02 -3.52
C LEU A 652 5.88 12.72 -3.76
N ASP A 653 5.17 11.64 -4.08
CA ASP A 653 5.68 10.33 -4.44
C ASP A 653 6.74 10.37 -5.53
N THR A 654 6.49 11.11 -6.62
CA THR A 654 7.44 11.26 -7.73
C THR A 654 8.67 12.10 -7.37
N ARG A 655 8.61 12.89 -6.29
CA ARG A 655 9.72 13.72 -5.79
C ARG A 655 10.57 13.03 -4.73
N MET A 656 10.05 12.00 -4.07
CA MET A 656 10.78 11.25 -3.06
C MET A 656 11.65 10.15 -3.70
N ALA A 657 12.85 9.97 -3.20
CA ALA A 657 13.60 8.73 -3.38
C ALA A 657 13.18 7.78 -2.24
N THR A 658 12.31 6.83 -2.56
CA THR A 658 11.74 5.90 -1.59
C THR A 658 12.50 4.59 -1.66
N ILE A 659 13.57 4.48 -0.88
CA ILE A 659 14.52 3.38 -0.96
C ILE A 659 14.21 2.33 0.11
N PRO A 660 13.95 1.08 -0.26
CA PRO A 660 13.74 0.01 0.70
C PRO A 660 15.04 -0.38 1.41
N MET A 661 14.94 -0.71 2.69
CA MET A 661 16.09 -1.05 3.54
C MET A 661 16.39 -2.56 3.55
N GLY A 662 15.81 -3.33 2.65
CA GLY A 662 15.93 -4.80 2.64
C GLY A 662 15.22 -5.45 3.84
N LYS A 663 14.93 -6.75 3.73
CA LYS A 663 14.40 -7.50 4.87
C LYS A 663 15.52 -7.72 5.90
N PRO A 664 15.25 -7.50 7.19
CA PRO A 664 16.14 -7.97 8.24
C PRO A 664 16.05 -9.50 8.26
N ASP A 665 17.02 -10.16 7.64
CA ASP A 665 17.21 -11.58 7.82
C ASP A 665 17.76 -11.84 9.22
N PHE A 666 18.11 -13.11 9.53
CA PHE A 666 18.75 -13.46 10.80
C PHE A 666 20.16 -12.87 10.96
N ASP A 667 20.43 -11.76 10.26
CA ASP A 667 21.72 -11.07 10.30
C ASP A 667 21.92 -10.40 11.66
N MET A 668 22.96 -10.82 12.35
CA MET A 668 23.46 -10.09 13.51
C MET A 668 24.24 -8.87 13.03
N MET A 669 24.00 -7.72 13.65
CA MET A 669 24.90 -6.57 13.49
C MET A 669 26.31 -6.98 13.89
N PRO A 670 27.35 -6.62 13.12
CA PRO A 670 28.73 -6.94 13.49
C PRO A 670 29.05 -6.44 14.90
N LEU A 671 29.69 -7.29 15.70
CA LEU A 671 30.24 -6.86 16.97
C LEU A 671 31.46 -5.97 16.71
N VAL A 672 31.23 -4.66 16.75
CA VAL A 672 32.32 -3.68 16.55
C VAL A 672 32.86 -3.27 17.90
N SER A 673 34.14 -3.47 18.14
CA SER A 673 34.78 -2.99 19.34
C SER A 673 35.06 -1.48 19.28
N LYS A 674 35.13 -0.80 20.42
CA LYS A 674 35.52 0.63 20.47
C LYS A 674 36.94 0.89 19.95
N GLU A 675 37.74 -0.17 19.82
CA GLU A 675 39.14 -0.15 19.38
C GLU A 675 39.32 -0.54 17.92
N ASP A 676 38.21 -0.74 17.16
CA ASP A 676 38.25 -1.04 15.74
C ASP A 676 38.91 0.12 14.98
N GLU A 677 40.12 -0.12 14.49
CA GLU A 677 40.92 0.91 13.79
C GLU A 677 40.27 1.33 12.47
N PHE A 678 39.60 0.41 11.77
CA PHE A 678 38.89 0.75 10.56
C PHE A 678 37.76 1.74 10.86
N LEU A 679 36.95 1.48 11.90
CA LEU A 679 35.84 2.35 12.25
C LEU A 679 36.29 3.73 12.71
N LYS A 680 37.42 3.81 13.48
CA LYS A 680 38.02 5.10 13.87
C LYS A 680 38.47 5.90 12.66
N THR A 681 39.22 5.26 11.77
CA THR A 681 39.71 5.90 10.52
C THR A 681 38.55 6.31 9.63
N ALA A 682 37.54 5.45 9.48
CA ALA A 682 36.33 5.74 8.71
C ALA A 682 35.58 6.96 9.27
N ASN A 683 35.39 7.04 10.59
CA ASN A 683 34.70 8.18 11.21
C ASN A 683 35.46 9.49 11.02
N GLU A 684 36.81 9.45 11.15
CA GLU A 684 37.63 10.62 10.89
C GLU A 684 37.59 11.06 9.43
N THR A 685 37.66 10.11 8.50
CA THR A 685 37.56 10.35 7.07
C THR A 685 36.21 11.02 6.70
N LEU A 686 35.10 10.49 7.18
CA LEU A 686 33.77 11.05 6.94
C LEU A 686 33.65 12.47 7.48
N ARG A 687 34.15 12.71 8.70
CA ARG A 687 34.13 14.03 9.33
C ARG A 687 35.01 15.04 8.60
N GLN A 688 36.20 14.68 8.18
CA GLN A 688 37.10 15.55 7.41
C GLN A 688 36.49 15.97 6.09
N TRP A 689 35.89 15.00 5.36
CA TRP A 689 35.22 15.30 4.11
C TRP A 689 33.99 16.20 4.28
N SER A 690 33.21 16.05 5.36
CA SER A 690 32.06 16.94 5.59
C SER A 690 32.45 18.41 5.69
N TYR A 691 33.59 18.73 6.39
CA TYR A 691 34.11 20.08 6.46
C TYR A 691 34.68 20.60 5.13
N LYS A 692 35.34 19.74 4.34
CA LYS A 692 35.79 20.09 2.99
C LYS A 692 34.62 20.43 2.08
N LEU A 693 33.56 19.60 2.09
CA LEU A 693 32.37 19.81 1.28
C LEU A 693 31.57 21.06 1.72
N ASP A 694 31.56 21.42 2.99
CA ASP A 694 30.90 22.64 3.48
C ASP A 694 31.56 23.93 2.95
N GLN A 695 32.84 23.86 2.58
CA GLN A 695 33.57 24.95 1.97
C GLN A 695 33.33 25.07 0.44
N ARG A 696 32.69 24.08 -0.17
CA ARG A 696 32.48 24.01 -1.62
C ARG A 696 31.51 25.08 -2.09
N ARG A 697 31.90 25.84 -3.13
CA ARG A 697 31.16 26.97 -3.70
C ARG A 697 31.13 26.87 -5.21
N GLY A 698 30.13 27.53 -5.83
CA GLY A 698 30.07 27.78 -7.28
C GLY A 698 29.43 26.64 -8.08
N GLU A 699 29.65 26.71 -9.38
CA GLU A 699 29.05 25.74 -10.32
C GLU A 699 29.76 24.37 -10.30
N LEU A 700 29.02 23.30 -10.34
CA LEU A 700 29.52 21.96 -10.51
C LEU A 700 29.63 21.65 -12.01
N PRO A 701 30.77 21.15 -12.52
CA PRO A 701 30.97 20.88 -13.94
C PRO A 701 30.37 19.55 -14.38
N VAL A 702 29.10 19.32 -14.05
CA VAL A 702 28.38 18.03 -14.26
C VAL A 702 27.56 18.02 -15.55
N TRP A 703 27.77 18.96 -16.48
CA TRP A 703 26.99 19.00 -17.71
C TRP A 703 27.07 17.70 -18.55
N PRO A 704 28.22 17.03 -18.69
CA PRO A 704 28.29 15.73 -19.39
C PRO A 704 27.46 14.65 -18.70
N LEU A 705 27.29 14.72 -17.38
CA LEU A 705 26.40 13.84 -16.65
C LEU A 705 24.93 14.19 -16.88
N VAL A 706 24.61 15.49 -17.02
CA VAL A 706 23.26 15.96 -17.41
C VAL A 706 22.86 15.44 -18.80
N GLU A 707 23.77 15.45 -19.76
CA GLU A 707 23.55 14.86 -21.08
C GLU A 707 23.31 13.34 -20.99
N HIS A 708 24.06 12.64 -20.15
CA HIS A 708 23.93 11.21 -19.91
C HIS A 708 22.55 10.86 -19.32
N VAL A 709 22.11 11.51 -18.24
CA VAL A 709 20.78 11.26 -17.64
C VAL A 709 19.63 11.69 -18.56
N HIS A 710 19.84 12.70 -19.42
CA HIS A 710 18.86 13.08 -20.44
C HIS A 710 18.69 11.96 -21.48
N LYS A 711 19.78 11.38 -21.98
CA LYS A 711 19.75 10.23 -22.89
C LYS A 711 19.04 9.03 -22.25
N TRP A 712 19.38 8.70 -21.02
CA TRP A 712 18.70 7.65 -20.24
C TRP A 712 17.18 7.91 -20.14
N CYS A 713 16.79 9.14 -19.86
CA CYS A 713 15.37 9.53 -19.75
C CYS A 713 14.64 9.39 -21.09
N ASP A 714 15.30 9.76 -22.21
CA ASP A 714 14.73 9.65 -23.55
C ASP A 714 14.56 8.18 -23.99
N GLU A 715 15.53 7.32 -23.69
CA GLU A 715 15.42 5.87 -23.90
C GLU A 715 14.26 5.26 -23.13
N ARG A 716 14.07 5.61 -21.85
CA ARG A 716 12.95 5.16 -21.05
C ARG A 716 11.61 5.71 -21.54
N ARG A 717 11.57 6.97 -21.98
CA ARG A 717 10.40 7.57 -22.63
C ARG A 717 9.98 6.79 -23.87
N ALA A 718 10.95 6.39 -24.69
CA ALA A 718 10.69 5.60 -25.89
C ALA A 718 10.09 4.23 -25.54
N ILE A 719 10.57 3.59 -24.46
CA ILE A 719 10.02 2.33 -23.96
C ILE A 719 8.60 2.51 -23.44
N ALA A 720 8.34 3.53 -22.61
CA ALA A 720 7.01 3.82 -22.08
C ALA A 720 6.00 4.14 -23.19
N LYS A 721 6.44 4.84 -24.24
CA LYS A 721 5.64 5.10 -25.43
C LYS A 721 5.35 3.84 -26.24
N PHE A 722 6.35 2.96 -26.40
CA PHE A 722 6.20 1.67 -27.08
C PHE A 722 5.22 0.73 -26.33
N ASN A 723 5.20 0.80 -24.99
CA ASN A 723 4.28 0.06 -24.13
C ASN A 723 2.88 0.72 -24.09
N ASP A 724 2.36 1.15 -25.22
CA ASP A 724 1.03 1.71 -25.42
C ASP A 724 0.79 3.02 -24.61
N GLU A 725 1.79 3.90 -24.67
CA GLU A 725 1.77 5.21 -23.99
C GLU A 725 1.55 5.10 -22.49
N ASP A 726 2.32 4.26 -21.82
CA ASP A 726 2.25 4.07 -20.37
C ASP A 726 2.57 5.38 -19.61
N LEU A 727 1.50 6.15 -19.34
CA LEU A 727 1.61 7.43 -18.64
C LEU A 727 2.02 7.26 -17.18
N ALA A 728 1.71 6.13 -16.54
CA ALA A 728 2.11 5.86 -15.17
C ALA A 728 3.62 5.68 -15.08
N ASP A 729 4.19 4.86 -15.95
CA ASP A 729 5.64 4.66 -16.05
C ASP A 729 6.35 5.99 -16.41
N TRP A 730 5.87 6.69 -17.45
CA TRP A 730 6.44 7.97 -17.85
C TRP A 730 6.45 9.04 -16.74
N LEU A 731 5.42 9.07 -15.91
CA LEU A 731 5.36 10.01 -14.78
C LEU A 731 6.48 9.73 -13.76
N LEU A 732 6.72 8.46 -13.45
CA LEU A 732 7.76 8.04 -12.49
C LEU A 732 9.17 8.25 -13.03
N ILE A 733 9.39 8.09 -14.34
CA ILE A 733 10.68 8.32 -15.01
C ILE A 733 11.12 9.78 -14.92
N LYS A 734 10.21 10.73 -15.14
CA LYS A 734 10.52 12.16 -15.35
C LYS A 734 11.41 12.81 -14.28
N ARG A 735 11.41 12.28 -13.05
CA ARG A 735 12.16 12.86 -11.93
C ARG A 735 13.38 12.07 -11.50
N CYS A 736 13.56 10.84 -12.01
CA CYS A 736 14.77 10.06 -11.76
C CYS A 736 16.06 10.79 -12.15
N PRO A 737 16.14 11.54 -13.28
CA PRO A 737 17.35 12.27 -13.67
C PRO A 737 17.89 13.25 -12.62
N TYR A 738 17.03 13.87 -11.81
CA TYR A 738 17.50 14.74 -10.71
C TYR A 738 18.31 13.98 -9.68
N TYR A 739 17.89 12.76 -9.34
CA TYR A 739 18.62 11.90 -8.39
C TYR A 739 19.90 11.34 -9.02
N GLY A 740 19.88 11.01 -10.32
CA GLY A 740 21.09 10.64 -11.07
C GLY A 740 22.20 11.70 -11.03
N ILE A 741 21.85 12.97 -10.85
CA ILE A 741 22.83 14.06 -10.61
C ILE A 741 23.06 14.27 -9.11
N ASN A 742 22.00 14.51 -8.33
CA ASN A 742 22.11 14.96 -6.94
C ASN A 742 22.82 13.92 -6.04
N VAL A 743 22.55 12.63 -6.21
CA VAL A 743 23.18 11.57 -5.42
C VAL A 743 24.65 11.36 -5.84
N CYS A 744 24.95 11.49 -7.13
CA CYS A 744 26.30 11.28 -7.64
C CYS A 744 27.24 12.47 -7.38
N ALA A 745 26.71 13.70 -7.45
CA ALA A 745 27.51 14.91 -7.41
C ALA A 745 28.48 15.03 -6.20
N PRO A 746 28.10 14.72 -4.95
CA PRO A 746 29.04 14.77 -3.84
C PRO A 746 30.20 13.77 -3.98
N TYR A 747 29.91 12.54 -4.42
CA TYR A 747 30.91 11.50 -4.61
C TYR A 747 31.88 11.83 -5.75
N ILE A 748 31.34 12.33 -6.87
CA ILE A 748 32.14 12.74 -8.02
C ILE A 748 33.02 13.93 -7.67
N ASP A 749 32.48 14.95 -6.98
CA ASP A 749 33.27 16.13 -6.58
C ASP A 749 34.42 15.75 -5.62
N MET A 750 34.19 14.78 -4.72
CA MET A 750 35.25 14.22 -3.83
C MET A 750 36.32 13.43 -4.60
N ARG A 751 35.88 12.59 -5.59
CA ARG A 751 36.80 11.80 -6.43
C ARG A 751 37.75 12.72 -7.20
N HIS A 752 37.21 13.75 -7.78
CA HIS A 752 37.96 14.72 -8.59
C HIS A 752 38.48 15.92 -7.81
N TRP A 753 38.52 15.86 -6.49
CA TRP A 753 38.90 17.01 -5.65
C TRP A 753 40.27 17.60 -6.00
N GLN A 754 41.30 16.77 -6.15
CA GLN A 754 42.66 17.19 -6.49
C GLN A 754 42.75 17.77 -7.88
N GLU A 755 42.11 17.16 -8.87
CA GLU A 755 42.04 17.67 -10.24
C GLU A 755 41.45 19.10 -10.25
N ARG A 756 40.34 19.27 -9.56
CA ARG A 756 39.69 20.58 -9.45
C ARG A 756 40.53 21.62 -8.72
N GLU A 757 41.23 21.26 -7.65
CA GLU A 757 42.13 22.20 -6.94
C GLU A 757 43.26 22.65 -7.86
N GLN A 758 43.75 21.83 -8.77
CA GLN A 758 44.83 22.12 -9.69
C GLN A 758 44.36 22.88 -10.92
N THR A 759 43.21 22.53 -11.48
CA THR A 759 42.74 23.02 -12.79
C THR A 759 41.55 23.98 -12.71
N GLY A 760 40.92 24.10 -11.56
CA GLY A 760 39.64 24.80 -11.37
C GLY A 760 38.39 24.06 -11.79
N THR A 761 38.53 22.88 -12.47
CA THR A 761 37.44 22.07 -12.98
C THR A 761 37.81 20.61 -12.95
N TYR A 762 36.92 19.71 -13.40
CA TYR A 762 37.18 18.30 -13.64
C TYR A 762 36.34 17.75 -14.80
N VAL A 763 36.67 16.55 -15.30
CA VAL A 763 36.01 15.91 -16.43
C VAL A 763 35.26 14.69 -15.97
N ILE A 764 33.96 14.60 -16.31
CA ILE A 764 33.12 13.42 -16.07
C ILE A 764 33.55 12.27 -17.00
N ASP A 765 33.93 11.16 -16.43
CA ASP A 765 34.33 9.94 -17.16
C ASP A 765 33.27 8.85 -17.17
N ASP A 766 33.57 7.70 -17.74
CA ASP A 766 32.63 6.56 -17.82
C ASP A 766 32.35 5.92 -16.44
N THR A 767 33.27 6.03 -15.50
CA THR A 767 33.06 5.57 -14.11
C THR A 767 32.02 6.42 -13.40
N ASP A 768 32.04 7.74 -13.64
CA ASP A 768 31.03 8.65 -13.06
C ASP A 768 29.65 8.41 -13.69
N ARG A 769 29.61 8.10 -14.98
CA ARG A 769 28.36 7.70 -15.66
C ARG A 769 27.83 6.37 -15.13
N ALA A 770 28.70 5.40 -14.87
CA ALA A 770 28.32 4.10 -14.29
C ALA A 770 27.72 4.24 -12.89
N LEU A 771 28.25 5.16 -12.05
CA LEU A 771 27.62 5.48 -10.74
C LEU A 771 26.22 6.08 -10.96
N SER A 772 26.06 6.97 -11.94
CA SER A 772 24.75 7.55 -12.25
C SER A 772 23.77 6.51 -12.77
N ASP A 773 24.21 5.55 -13.59
CA ASP A 773 23.37 4.44 -14.06
C ASP A 773 22.89 3.55 -12.92
N LEU A 774 23.74 3.25 -11.95
CA LEU A 774 23.36 2.54 -10.74
C LEU A 774 22.30 3.33 -9.93
N VAL A 775 22.52 4.61 -9.68
CA VAL A 775 21.58 5.49 -8.95
C VAL A 775 20.23 5.57 -9.69
N LEU A 776 20.26 5.72 -11.01
CA LEU A 776 19.06 5.75 -11.84
C LEU A 776 18.29 4.41 -11.79
N ASP A 777 19.00 3.29 -11.84
CA ASP A 777 18.38 1.95 -11.77
C ASP A 777 17.72 1.74 -10.38
N ILE A 778 18.40 2.09 -9.30
CA ILE A 778 17.83 2.03 -7.94
C ILE A 778 16.59 2.92 -7.85
N GLN A 779 16.70 4.20 -8.22
CA GLN A 779 15.60 5.15 -8.12
C GLN A 779 14.39 4.72 -8.97
N TYR A 780 14.61 4.34 -10.22
CA TYR A 780 13.53 3.95 -11.13
C TYR A 780 12.82 2.68 -10.67
N ARG A 781 13.57 1.62 -10.32
CA ARG A 781 12.97 0.36 -9.87
C ARG A 781 12.20 0.51 -8.57
N THR A 782 12.71 1.30 -7.63
CA THR A 782 12.01 1.56 -6.37
C THR A 782 10.77 2.42 -6.57
N GLN A 783 10.77 3.37 -7.51
CA GLN A 783 9.59 4.13 -7.91
C GLN A 783 8.52 3.22 -8.53
N LEU A 784 8.90 2.31 -9.43
CA LEU A 784 7.98 1.32 -9.99
C LEU A 784 7.41 0.42 -8.89
N HIS A 785 8.27 -0.08 -8.01
CA HIS A 785 7.90 -1.00 -6.93
C HIS A 785 6.83 -0.41 -6.01
N TRP A 786 6.99 0.86 -5.58
CA TRP A 786 6.09 1.48 -4.61
C TRP A 786 4.86 2.14 -5.21
N PHE A 787 4.95 2.71 -6.41
CA PHE A 787 3.97 3.68 -6.88
C PHE A 787 3.35 3.37 -8.25
N TYR A 788 3.91 2.42 -9.03
CA TYR A 788 3.41 2.17 -10.37
C TYR A 788 1.93 1.78 -10.41
N ASP A 789 1.51 0.82 -9.59
CA ASP A 789 0.13 0.35 -9.58
C ASP A 789 -0.86 1.44 -9.15
N LEU A 790 -0.44 2.33 -8.24
CA LEU A 790 -1.25 3.46 -7.80
C LEU A 790 -1.52 4.46 -8.95
N HIS A 791 -0.47 4.82 -9.70
CA HIS A 791 -0.58 5.71 -10.86
C HIS A 791 -1.34 5.05 -12.01
N ARG A 792 -1.08 3.78 -12.29
CA ARG A 792 -1.78 3.02 -13.31
C ARG A 792 -3.29 3.00 -13.05
N LEU A 793 -3.71 2.67 -11.83
CA LEU A 793 -5.12 2.63 -11.45
C LEU A 793 -5.81 3.98 -11.68
N TYR A 794 -5.12 5.08 -11.38
CA TYR A 794 -5.64 6.43 -11.60
C TYR A 794 -5.86 6.72 -13.09
N TYR A 795 -4.85 6.48 -13.93
CA TYR A 795 -4.96 6.73 -15.36
C TYR A 795 -6.01 5.84 -16.03
N ASP A 796 -6.09 4.57 -15.63
CA ASP A 796 -7.13 3.65 -16.11
C ASP A 796 -8.54 4.13 -15.75
N ASN A 797 -8.73 4.65 -14.53
CA ASN A 797 -10.01 5.22 -14.13
C ASN A 797 -10.35 6.49 -14.91
N GLN A 798 -9.40 7.38 -15.14
CA GLN A 798 -9.61 8.57 -15.99
C GLN A 798 -10.01 8.20 -17.42
N LEU A 799 -9.35 7.22 -18.01
CA LEU A 799 -9.68 6.74 -19.36
C LEU A 799 -11.10 6.15 -19.42
N ARG A 800 -11.49 5.37 -18.38
CA ARG A 800 -12.85 4.82 -18.27
C ARG A 800 -13.91 5.94 -18.13
N GLU A 801 -13.66 6.93 -17.29
CA GLU A 801 -14.55 8.08 -17.11
C GLU A 801 -14.68 8.88 -18.41
N ALA A 802 -13.57 9.15 -19.10
CA ALA A 802 -13.57 9.83 -20.39
C ALA A 802 -14.34 9.04 -21.46
N ALA A 803 -14.16 7.71 -21.51
CA ALA A 803 -14.90 6.83 -22.43
C ALA A 803 -16.40 6.82 -22.11
N GLN A 804 -16.79 6.77 -20.83
CA GLN A 804 -18.20 6.86 -20.43
C GLN A 804 -18.79 8.22 -20.77
N GLN A 805 -18.04 9.30 -20.60
CA GLN A 805 -18.49 10.64 -20.94
C GLN A 805 -18.68 10.81 -22.46
N ARG A 806 -17.74 10.28 -23.28
CA ARG A 806 -17.88 10.22 -24.75
C ARG A 806 -19.12 9.43 -25.17
N ARG A 807 -19.37 8.25 -24.57
CA ARG A 807 -20.58 7.45 -24.83
C ARG A 807 -21.86 8.21 -24.47
N ARG A 808 -21.89 8.92 -23.34
CA ARG A 808 -23.03 9.77 -22.93
C ARG A 808 -23.24 10.92 -23.92
N THR A 809 -22.18 11.57 -24.35
CA THR A 809 -22.21 12.66 -25.32
C THR A 809 -22.69 12.17 -26.68
N ASN A 810 -22.17 11.04 -27.19
CA ASN A 810 -22.59 10.46 -28.44
C ASN A 810 -24.09 10.06 -28.42
N LYS A 811 -24.54 9.42 -27.32
CA LYS A 811 -25.95 9.10 -27.14
C LYS A 811 -26.83 10.35 -27.10
N PHE A 812 -26.35 11.42 -26.48
CA PHE A 812 -27.06 12.69 -26.46
C PHE A 812 -27.18 13.28 -27.86
N ILE A 813 -26.08 13.31 -28.63
CA ILE A 813 -26.05 13.79 -30.02
C ILE A 813 -27.00 12.94 -30.91
N GLU A 814 -26.99 11.62 -30.78
CA GLU A 814 -27.89 10.73 -31.49
C GLU A 814 -29.37 11.03 -31.19
N CYS A 815 -29.72 11.18 -29.92
CA CYS A 815 -31.04 11.57 -29.50
C CYS A 815 -31.44 12.97 -30.06
N PHE A 816 -30.49 13.92 -30.00
CA PHE A 816 -30.73 15.26 -30.50
C PHE A 816 -30.96 15.28 -32.02
N ARG A 817 -30.22 14.46 -32.80
CA ARG A 817 -30.42 14.29 -34.25
C ARG A 817 -31.79 13.70 -34.61
N GLN A 818 -32.32 12.79 -33.78
CA GLN A 818 -33.64 12.18 -33.96
C GLN A 818 -34.80 13.14 -33.67
N LEU A 819 -34.58 14.28 -33.04
CA LEU A 819 -35.61 15.29 -32.86
C LEU A 819 -35.91 15.97 -34.21
N PRO A 820 -37.18 16.29 -34.54
CA PRO A 820 -37.49 17.14 -35.69
C PRO A 820 -36.96 18.56 -35.49
N GLU A 821 -36.90 19.34 -36.56
CA GLU A 821 -36.40 20.73 -36.51
C GLU A 821 -37.22 21.59 -35.52
N GLU A 822 -38.54 21.39 -35.48
CA GLU A 822 -39.44 21.94 -34.46
C GLU A 822 -39.98 20.80 -33.60
N PHE A 823 -39.92 20.92 -32.29
CA PHE A 823 -40.33 19.87 -31.38
C PHE A 823 -40.96 20.40 -30.09
N THR A 824 -41.79 19.56 -29.47
CA THR A 824 -42.44 19.87 -28.18
C THR A 824 -41.66 19.31 -27.02
N THR A 825 -41.91 19.83 -25.79
CA THR A 825 -41.35 19.26 -24.54
C THR A 825 -41.66 17.76 -24.39
N GLU A 826 -42.85 17.31 -24.85
CA GLU A 826 -43.23 15.89 -24.85
C GLU A 826 -42.36 15.06 -25.79
N LYS A 827 -42.18 15.54 -27.04
CA LYS A 827 -41.33 14.85 -28.02
C LYS A 827 -39.89 14.78 -27.57
N PHE A 828 -39.41 15.83 -26.96
CA PHE A 828 -38.05 15.84 -26.33
C PHE A 828 -37.95 14.77 -25.27
N ALA A 829 -38.89 14.72 -24.30
CA ALA A 829 -38.88 13.73 -23.24
C ALA A 829 -38.94 12.29 -23.79
N GLN A 830 -39.76 12.06 -24.83
CA GLN A 830 -39.88 10.75 -25.49
C GLN A 830 -38.58 10.29 -26.15
N VAL A 831 -37.92 11.14 -26.94
CA VAL A 831 -36.70 10.81 -27.68
C VAL A 831 -35.51 10.59 -26.75
N PHE A 832 -35.43 11.37 -25.68
CA PHE A 832 -34.36 11.25 -24.69
C PHE A 832 -34.64 10.21 -23.57
N GLY A 833 -35.84 9.59 -23.61
CA GLY A 833 -36.21 8.56 -22.63
C GLY A 833 -36.45 9.09 -21.24
N TYR A 834 -36.86 10.35 -21.08
CA TYR A 834 -37.22 10.91 -19.77
C TYR A 834 -38.59 10.40 -19.31
N ALA A 835 -38.69 10.06 -18.04
CA ALA A 835 -39.93 9.53 -17.46
C ALA A 835 -41.14 10.49 -17.54
N ASN A 836 -40.89 11.80 -17.64
CA ASN A 836 -41.92 12.83 -17.81
C ASN A 836 -41.31 14.15 -18.32
N ASN A 837 -42.15 15.08 -18.76
CA ASN A 837 -41.78 16.38 -19.32
C ASN A 837 -40.94 17.23 -18.34
N ARG A 838 -41.13 17.09 -17.02
CA ARG A 838 -40.43 17.85 -15.99
C ARG A 838 -38.97 17.39 -15.84
N ALA A 839 -38.71 16.11 -16.06
CA ALA A 839 -37.35 15.55 -15.99
C ALA A 839 -36.41 16.10 -17.06
N GLY A 840 -36.93 16.38 -18.27
CA GLY A 840 -36.18 16.98 -19.40
C GLY A 840 -35.98 18.49 -19.31
N GLN A 841 -36.66 19.19 -18.38
CA GLN A 841 -36.72 20.64 -18.38
C GLN A 841 -35.36 21.31 -18.13
N LYS A 842 -34.56 20.78 -17.22
CA LYS A 842 -33.19 21.28 -16.98
C LYS A 842 -32.29 21.16 -18.21
N THR A 843 -32.46 20.10 -19.01
CA THR A 843 -31.68 19.91 -20.21
C THR A 843 -32.15 20.90 -21.30
N LEU A 844 -33.43 21.13 -21.42
CA LEU A 844 -33.99 22.16 -22.34
C LEU A 844 -33.52 23.58 -21.95
N GLU A 845 -33.51 23.91 -20.65
CA GLU A 845 -33.01 25.20 -20.16
C GLU A 845 -31.52 25.39 -20.48
N ARG A 846 -30.71 24.33 -20.34
CA ARG A 846 -29.29 24.37 -20.72
C ARG A 846 -29.12 24.58 -22.22
N LEU A 847 -29.84 23.84 -23.07
CA LEU A 847 -29.79 23.96 -24.52
C LEU A 847 -30.23 25.34 -25.01
N LEU A 848 -31.21 25.99 -24.32
CA LEU A 848 -31.57 27.39 -24.55
C LEU A 848 -30.44 28.35 -24.16
N GLY A 849 -29.80 28.11 -22.99
CA GLY A 849 -28.65 28.90 -22.53
C GLY A 849 -27.45 28.81 -23.49
N ASP A 850 -27.19 27.61 -23.98
CA ASP A 850 -26.11 27.30 -24.94
C ASP A 850 -26.45 27.74 -26.39
N LYS A 851 -27.64 28.32 -26.62
CA LYS A 851 -28.13 28.74 -27.93
C LYS A 851 -28.14 27.63 -28.99
N VAL A 852 -28.37 26.39 -28.59
CA VAL A 852 -28.53 25.22 -29.47
C VAL A 852 -29.97 25.09 -29.97
N ILE A 853 -30.90 25.57 -29.16
CA ILE A 853 -32.33 25.63 -29.47
C ILE A 853 -32.88 27.02 -29.14
N GLU A 854 -33.99 27.41 -29.79
CA GLU A 854 -34.79 28.58 -29.43
C GLU A 854 -36.17 28.16 -28.99
N ARG A 855 -36.82 28.97 -28.17
CA ARG A 855 -38.18 28.74 -27.72
C ARG A 855 -39.15 29.53 -28.63
N THR A 856 -39.94 28.85 -29.43
CA THR A 856 -40.93 29.49 -30.35
C THR A 856 -42.23 29.83 -29.65
N LYS A 857 -42.73 28.96 -28.75
CA LYS A 857 -43.93 29.15 -27.92
C LYS A 857 -43.74 28.41 -26.60
N ARG A 858 -44.66 28.59 -25.65
CA ARG A 858 -44.63 27.85 -24.39
C ARG A 858 -44.72 26.35 -24.66
N GLY A 859 -43.62 25.59 -24.36
CA GLY A 859 -43.52 24.17 -24.56
C GLY A 859 -43.10 23.74 -25.97
N ASN A 860 -42.82 24.65 -26.91
CA ASN A 860 -42.31 24.36 -28.24
C ASN A 860 -40.96 25.02 -28.50
N TYR A 861 -40.09 24.30 -29.17
CA TYR A 861 -38.68 24.66 -29.39
C TYR A 861 -38.34 24.40 -30.88
N ARG A 862 -37.32 25.12 -31.35
CA ARG A 862 -36.72 24.94 -32.69
C ARG A 862 -35.22 24.75 -32.53
N LYS A 863 -34.65 23.83 -33.32
CA LYS A 863 -33.22 23.70 -33.43
C LYS A 863 -32.61 24.94 -34.09
N LEU A 864 -31.47 25.41 -33.56
CA LEU A 864 -30.63 26.39 -34.22
C LEU A 864 -29.50 25.65 -34.96
N GLU A 865 -29.04 26.17 -36.11
CA GLU A 865 -27.85 25.60 -36.78
C GLU A 865 -26.65 25.67 -35.85
N SER A 866 -26.21 24.54 -35.35
CA SER A 866 -25.05 24.35 -34.52
C SER A 866 -24.32 23.08 -34.93
N GLU A 867 -23.05 22.95 -34.58
CA GLU A 867 -22.25 21.74 -34.80
C GLU A 867 -22.86 20.43 -34.20
N LEU A 868 -23.99 20.53 -33.52
CA LEU A 868 -24.76 19.41 -32.97
C LEU A 868 -25.83 18.88 -33.91
N SER A 869 -26.12 19.56 -34.98
CA SER A 869 -27.17 19.18 -35.95
C SER A 869 -26.68 18.24 -37.09
#